data_69e88090722fe6bda01bcca02fd37744
#
_entry.id   69e88090722fe6bda01bcca02fd37744
#
_cell.length_a   1.000
_cell.length_b   1.000
_cell.length_c   1.000
_cell.angle_alpha   90.00
_cell.angle_beta   90.00
_cell.angle_gamma   90.00
#
_symmetry.space_group_name_H-M   'P 1'
#
loop_
_entity.id
_entity.type
_entity.pdbx_description
1 polymer ?
#
loop_
_entity_poly.entity_id
_entity_poly.type
_entity_poly.pdbx_seq_one_letter_code
_entity_poly.pdbx_strand_id
1 'polypeptide(L)'
;MLDGIKNRIQKFLLEKATVRYEREVYRQMQPYEQWIALHEWKTEKRSETGKETEKETEKITVVRFSECGGAFHVSGLDGEIIVFMEDYGALSSRALDTISHSFEEQSVNLVYADEDYYEDAYGKRSKPWFKPEWSPDTLLSYFYLGSMVAVRKQEILSLQHGNDENGWVNVYDLVLRLTEKCTPTQIVHLDEVLYHTYYKNQEEFDFDLWMPGSGSEFQRIKLEALQRRGLAATFSQEDTLLYHLKENPLVSILIPSRNNPAILKKCLESIKNNTSYSNYEILVIDNGSSGENRLHINELTKQFGFRHLYRMMEFNFSAMCNYGVEHANGKYLLLLNDDCEIVQSDWLERLLGQAMLPHIGAVGAKLLYPENHLIQHAGVTNLEIGPAHKLIAMSDDQIYYHGINRMAHNMIGVTAACLMVEKKKYLEVGGFCESMKVAYNDVDFCFALWEAGYYNCIRNDVILLHYESLTRGNDGEDAEKWMRLLAEKTQLYARHPQMKGRDPFYSSNLVTNAREYRCNYLYEYEKTDCFTPVRKLDQLPVMEENESLVISMENAGLEKIISQEQKWGYLIEGWCYLRGMDNARYQKKLYLIKEEQEQINKTQNETQNEAKIPNQIYELQPLPRVREDVTQTFPEELHTELSGFVCRIAADAENTDDTKESGIHLPAGTYTIRVAVKDSCSRQFLYQDLTQKFVVE
;
A
#
# COMPACT_ATOMS: atom_id res chain seq x y z
N MET A 1 -12.98 -23.12 -24.08
CA MET A 1 -13.44 -21.73 -24.31
C MET A 1 -14.49 -21.28 -23.26
N LEU A 2 -15.55 -22.09 -22.98
CA LEU A 2 -16.55 -21.77 -21.94
C LEU A 2 -15.97 -21.75 -20.52
N ASP A 3 -15.05 -22.67 -20.20
CA ASP A 3 -14.41 -22.73 -18.88
C ASP A 3 -13.46 -21.54 -18.65
N GLY A 4 -12.74 -21.09 -19.66
CA GLY A 4 -11.91 -19.88 -19.56
C GLY A 4 -12.72 -18.60 -19.32
N ILE A 5 -13.92 -18.49 -19.89
CA ILE A 5 -14.83 -17.36 -19.65
C ILE A 5 -15.40 -17.44 -18.23
N LYS A 6 -15.75 -18.65 -17.76
CA LYS A 6 -16.28 -18.88 -16.43
C LYS A 6 -15.25 -18.52 -15.34
N ASN A 7 -13.99 -18.92 -15.54
CA ASN A 7 -12.90 -18.59 -14.62
C ASN A 7 -12.60 -17.09 -14.59
N ARG A 8 -12.64 -16.39 -15.73
CA ARG A 8 -12.48 -14.93 -15.78
C ARG A 8 -13.60 -14.19 -15.06
N ILE A 9 -14.85 -14.64 -15.24
CA ILE A 9 -16.01 -14.09 -14.51
C ILE A 9 -15.87 -14.35 -13.01
N GLN A 10 -15.44 -15.53 -12.60
CA GLN A 10 -15.22 -15.87 -11.19
C GLN A 10 -14.10 -15.01 -10.58
N LYS A 11 -12.97 -14.84 -11.27
CA LYS A 11 -11.86 -13.95 -10.82
C LYS A 11 -12.35 -12.51 -10.64
N PHE A 12 -13.06 -11.96 -11.61
CA PHE A 12 -13.63 -10.60 -11.53
C PHE A 12 -14.65 -10.45 -10.39
N LEU A 13 -15.49 -11.47 -10.17
CA LEU A 13 -16.45 -11.45 -9.06
C LEU A 13 -15.74 -11.56 -7.70
N LEU A 14 -14.67 -12.35 -7.61
CA LEU A 14 -13.85 -12.48 -6.42
C LEU A 14 -13.16 -11.17 -6.07
N GLU A 15 -12.51 -10.50 -7.04
CA GLU A 15 -11.89 -9.21 -6.85
C GLU A 15 -12.89 -8.14 -6.38
N LYS A 16 -14.07 -8.06 -7.03
CA LYS A 16 -15.15 -7.17 -6.58
C LYS A 16 -15.66 -7.50 -5.17
N ALA A 17 -15.73 -8.78 -4.84
CA ALA A 17 -16.21 -9.21 -3.53
C ALA A 17 -15.23 -8.85 -2.42
N THR A 18 -13.92 -9.02 -2.64
CA THR A 18 -12.87 -8.63 -1.70
C THR A 18 -12.88 -7.11 -1.46
N VAL A 19 -12.90 -6.31 -2.52
CA VAL A 19 -13.01 -4.83 -2.42
C VAL A 19 -14.28 -4.41 -1.67
N ARG A 20 -15.42 -5.07 -1.94
CA ARG A 20 -16.68 -4.74 -1.26
C ARG A 20 -16.64 -5.09 0.22
N TYR A 21 -16.06 -6.24 0.57
CA TYR A 21 -15.88 -6.67 1.97
C TYR A 21 -15.01 -5.68 2.75
N GLU A 22 -13.84 -5.35 2.20
CA GLU A 22 -12.96 -4.34 2.79
C GLU A 22 -13.68 -3.01 2.99
N ARG A 23 -14.38 -2.51 1.96
CA ARG A 23 -15.18 -1.27 2.07
C ARG A 23 -16.29 -1.35 3.11
N GLU A 24 -16.93 -2.50 3.27
CA GLU A 24 -18.03 -2.68 4.22
C GLU A 24 -17.51 -2.68 5.67
N VAL A 25 -16.37 -3.33 5.91
CA VAL A 25 -15.66 -3.28 7.20
C VAL A 25 -15.25 -1.83 7.51
N TYR A 26 -14.67 -1.13 6.54
CA TYR A 26 -14.24 0.26 6.71
C TYR A 26 -15.37 1.25 6.92
N ARG A 27 -16.57 1.03 6.36
CA ARG A 27 -17.73 1.93 6.57
C ARG A 27 -18.32 1.85 7.96
N GLN A 28 -18.16 0.74 8.66
CA GLN A 28 -18.70 0.53 10.00
C GLN A 28 -17.83 1.13 11.12
N MET A 29 -16.62 1.53 10.79
CA MET A 29 -15.66 2.12 11.71
C MET A 29 -15.56 3.62 11.40
N GLN A 30 -15.53 4.49 12.40
CA GLN A 30 -15.11 5.89 12.21
C GLN A 30 -13.59 5.93 12.31
N PRO A 31 -12.89 5.75 11.19
CA PRO A 31 -11.54 5.19 11.23
C PRO A 31 -10.53 6.14 11.82
N TYR A 32 -10.62 7.41 11.47
CA TYR A 32 -9.60 8.36 11.84
C TYR A 32 -9.75 8.89 13.26
N GLU A 33 -10.97 9.07 13.76
CA GLU A 33 -11.19 9.44 15.17
C GLU A 33 -10.66 8.37 16.13
N GLN A 34 -10.81 7.11 15.75
CA GLN A 34 -10.27 5.98 16.51
C GLN A 34 -8.75 5.91 16.43
N TRP A 35 -8.19 6.15 15.24
CA TRP A 35 -6.74 6.23 15.06
C TRP A 35 -6.15 7.34 15.95
N ILE A 36 -6.76 8.54 15.98
CA ILE A 36 -6.35 9.65 16.85
C ILE A 36 -6.37 9.22 18.33
N ALA A 37 -7.50 8.66 18.79
CA ALA A 37 -7.63 8.24 20.18
C ALA A 37 -6.57 7.21 20.61
N LEU A 38 -6.11 6.37 19.69
CA LEU A 38 -5.10 5.37 19.95
C LEU A 38 -3.66 5.89 19.93
N HIS A 39 -3.35 6.71 18.93
CA HIS A 39 -1.98 7.15 18.69
C HIS A 39 -1.61 8.35 19.56
N GLU A 40 -2.51 9.30 19.72
CA GLU A 40 -2.25 10.50 20.53
C GLU A 40 -2.32 10.23 22.04
N TRP A 41 -3.17 9.32 22.49
CA TRP A 41 -3.22 8.93 23.90
C TRP A 41 -1.92 8.26 24.40
N LYS A 42 -1.25 7.43 23.59
CA LYS A 42 0.05 6.83 23.95
C LYS A 42 1.12 7.90 24.22
N THR A 43 0.98 9.01 23.55
CA THR A 43 1.94 10.10 23.58
C THR A 43 1.67 11.10 24.70
N GLU A 44 0.41 11.34 25.09
CA GLU A 44 0.08 12.18 26.26
C GLU A 44 0.65 11.63 27.58
N LYS A 45 0.69 10.32 27.76
CA LYS A 45 1.30 9.68 28.93
C LYS A 45 2.83 9.87 29.05
N ARG A 46 3.54 10.15 27.96
CA ARG A 46 4.97 10.48 28.00
C ARG A 46 5.23 11.90 28.47
N SER A 47 4.29 12.83 28.24
CA SER A 47 4.45 14.24 28.60
C SER A 47 4.15 14.57 30.08
N GLU A 48 3.44 13.70 30.83
CA GLU A 48 3.17 13.92 32.27
C GLU A 48 4.43 13.87 33.17
N THR A 49 5.59 13.45 32.64
CA THR A 49 6.87 13.47 33.35
C THR A 49 7.66 14.77 33.16
N GLY A 50 7.12 15.74 32.40
CA GLY A 50 7.84 16.91 31.91
C GLY A 50 7.88 18.11 32.86
N LYS A 51 9.00 18.30 33.51
CA LYS A 51 9.46 19.59 34.11
C LYS A 51 10.60 20.26 33.31
N GLU A 52 10.95 19.75 32.13
CA GLU A 52 12.08 20.27 31.33
C GLU A 52 11.67 21.11 30.10
N THR A 53 10.36 21.17 29.77
CA THR A 53 9.85 21.67 28.50
C THR A 53 9.99 23.18 28.24
N GLU A 54 10.07 24.04 29.26
CA GLU A 54 10.12 25.50 29.00
C GLU A 54 11.48 25.99 28.43
N LYS A 55 12.60 25.32 28.70
CA LYS A 55 13.91 25.70 28.17
C LYS A 55 14.21 25.25 26.74
N GLU A 56 13.54 24.22 26.27
CA GLU A 56 13.80 23.63 24.94
C GLU A 56 13.09 24.39 23.82
N THR A 57 11.93 24.98 24.11
CA THR A 57 11.19 25.80 23.15
C THR A 57 11.84 27.15 22.85
N GLU A 58 12.71 27.68 23.72
CA GLU A 58 13.46 28.93 23.47
C GLU A 58 14.42 28.82 22.27
N LYS A 59 14.74 27.61 21.80
CA LYS A 59 15.60 27.36 20.64
C LYS A 59 14.88 27.36 19.30
N ILE A 60 13.56 27.38 19.29
CA ILE A 60 12.75 27.25 18.09
C ILE A 60 12.08 28.57 17.73
N THR A 61 12.21 28.98 16.48
CA THR A 61 11.43 30.08 15.91
C THR A 61 10.44 29.53 14.87
N VAL A 62 9.16 29.89 15.01
CA VAL A 62 8.11 29.50 14.05
C VAL A 62 7.92 30.64 13.05
N VAL A 63 8.02 30.31 11.76
CA VAL A 63 7.79 31.22 10.64
C VAL A 63 6.57 30.75 9.86
N ARG A 64 5.55 31.60 9.78
CA ARG A 64 4.40 31.35 8.93
C ARG A 64 4.67 31.83 7.50
N PHE A 65 4.33 31.03 6.52
CA PHE A 65 4.46 31.39 5.12
C PHE A 65 3.13 31.20 4.39
N SER A 66 2.94 32.00 3.35
CA SER A 66 1.82 31.82 2.43
C SER A 66 2.36 31.38 1.07
N GLU A 67 1.70 30.45 0.43
CA GLU A 67 2.01 30.06 -0.95
C GLU A 67 1.92 31.25 -1.91
N CYS A 68 1.16 32.30 -1.54
CA CYS A 68 0.92 33.49 -2.36
C CYS A 68 2.01 34.56 -2.28
N GLY A 69 3.12 34.31 -1.56
CA GLY A 69 4.30 35.18 -1.59
C GLY A 69 4.46 36.09 -0.39
N GLY A 70 5.70 36.26 0.03
CA GLY A 70 6.24 37.13 1.03
C GLY A 70 7.67 36.68 1.31
N ALA A 71 8.67 37.55 1.02
CA ALA A 71 10.05 37.21 1.33
C ALA A 71 10.25 37.12 2.84
N PHE A 72 10.90 36.07 3.32
CA PHE A 72 11.31 35.91 4.70
C PHE A 72 12.84 35.86 4.82
N HIS A 73 13.35 36.51 5.90
CA HIS A 73 14.77 36.58 6.17
C HIS A 73 15.11 35.77 7.42
N VAL A 74 15.98 34.79 7.27
CA VAL A 74 16.36 33.88 8.36
C VAL A 74 17.43 34.49 9.27
N SER A 75 18.27 35.37 8.75
CA SER A 75 19.39 35.95 9.47
C SER A 75 19.00 36.74 10.75
N GLY A 76 17.84 37.37 10.73
CA GLY A 76 17.31 38.17 11.84
C GLY A 76 16.42 37.39 12.82
N LEU A 77 16.19 36.09 12.62
CA LEU A 77 15.39 35.26 13.51
C LEU A 77 16.19 34.78 14.70
N ASP A 78 15.54 34.66 15.83
CA ASP A 78 16.13 34.01 17.01
C ASP A 78 16.09 32.48 16.87
N GLY A 79 16.64 31.74 17.81
CA GLY A 79 16.60 30.27 17.82
C GLY A 79 17.62 29.59 16.88
N GLU A 80 17.82 28.30 17.12
CA GLU A 80 18.72 27.41 16.37
C GLU A 80 17.95 26.59 15.31
N ILE A 81 16.64 26.40 15.50
CA ILE A 81 15.74 25.64 14.67
C ILE A 81 14.64 26.58 14.15
N ILE A 82 14.39 26.56 12.86
CA ILE A 82 13.33 27.31 12.23
C ILE A 82 12.25 26.34 11.75
N VAL A 83 11.04 26.50 12.27
CA VAL A 83 9.86 25.76 11.84
C VAL A 83 9.08 26.62 10.86
N PHE A 84 9.07 26.23 9.62
CA PHE A 84 8.22 26.84 8.58
C PHE A 84 6.87 26.14 8.59
N MET A 85 5.79 26.88 8.63
CA MET A 85 4.43 26.35 8.55
C MET A 85 3.54 27.27 7.73
N GLU A 86 2.56 26.70 7.06
CA GLU A 86 1.56 27.47 6.31
C GLU A 86 0.68 28.32 7.22
N ASP A 87 0.17 29.47 6.68
CA ASP A 87 -0.66 30.41 7.40
C ASP A 87 -2.01 29.82 7.85
N TYR A 88 -2.49 28.80 7.16
CA TYR A 88 -3.84 28.24 7.31
C TYR A 88 -3.86 26.98 8.16
N GLY A 89 -3.13 26.95 9.24
CA GLY A 89 -3.12 25.78 10.10
C GLY A 89 -2.52 26.07 11.48
N ALA A 90 -2.44 25.02 12.27
CA ALA A 90 -1.88 25.05 13.60
C ALA A 90 -0.99 23.82 13.85
N LEU A 91 0.05 24.03 14.65
CA LEU A 91 0.83 22.93 15.20
C LEU A 91 0.02 22.20 16.28
N SER A 92 0.18 20.89 16.36
CA SER A 92 -0.30 20.13 17.52
C SER A 92 0.38 20.61 18.80
N SER A 93 -0.24 20.40 19.95
CA SER A 93 0.31 20.84 21.25
C SER A 93 1.69 20.29 21.56
N ARG A 94 2.09 19.20 20.92
CA ARG A 94 3.35 18.49 21.12
C ARG A 94 4.39 18.73 20.01
N ALA A 95 4.00 19.43 18.95
CA ALA A 95 4.85 19.55 17.77
C ALA A 95 6.23 20.11 18.07
N LEU A 96 6.32 21.21 18.84
CA LEU A 96 7.59 21.85 19.14
C LEU A 96 8.51 20.97 20.00
N ASP A 97 7.94 20.24 20.98
CA ASP A 97 8.72 19.32 21.83
C ASP A 97 9.26 18.14 21.02
N THR A 98 8.40 17.51 20.18
CA THR A 98 8.80 16.39 19.33
C THR A 98 9.86 16.81 18.31
N ILE A 99 9.69 17.99 17.69
CA ILE A 99 10.69 18.57 16.77
C ILE A 99 11.99 18.86 17.48
N SER A 100 11.94 19.53 18.65
CA SER A 100 13.15 19.85 19.45
C SER A 100 13.97 18.60 19.75
N HIS A 101 13.30 17.55 20.23
CA HIS A 101 13.94 16.27 20.54
C HIS A 101 14.63 15.64 19.32
N SER A 102 14.03 15.75 18.14
CA SER A 102 14.63 15.21 16.90
C SER A 102 15.94 15.92 16.53
N PHE A 103 16.10 17.19 16.88
CA PHE A 103 17.32 17.97 16.63
C PHE A 103 18.38 17.83 17.71
N GLU A 104 18.14 17.11 18.82
CA GLU A 104 19.19 16.73 19.76
C GLU A 104 20.30 15.93 19.10
N GLU A 105 19.92 15.12 18.09
CA GLU A 105 20.89 14.50 17.21
C GLU A 105 21.49 15.56 16.28
N GLN A 106 22.80 15.84 16.47
CA GLN A 106 23.51 16.90 15.76
C GLN A 106 23.57 16.71 14.24
N SER A 107 23.37 15.48 13.76
CA SER A 107 23.37 15.14 12.33
C SER A 107 22.08 15.55 11.63
N VAL A 108 20.96 15.75 12.33
CA VAL A 108 19.67 16.08 11.73
C VAL A 108 19.61 17.53 11.27
N ASN A 109 19.31 17.75 9.99
CA ASN A 109 19.25 19.07 9.35
C ASN A 109 17.83 19.48 8.95
N LEU A 110 16.97 18.51 8.61
CA LEU A 110 15.58 18.74 8.20
C LEU A 110 14.66 17.70 8.85
N VAL A 111 13.54 18.17 9.37
CA VAL A 111 12.45 17.35 9.93
C VAL A 111 11.13 17.74 9.28
N TYR A 112 10.31 16.76 8.94
CA TYR A 112 8.92 16.92 8.51
C TYR A 112 8.05 15.87 9.18
N ALA A 113 6.74 16.12 9.23
CA ALA A 113 5.81 15.26 9.93
C ALA A 113 4.53 15.02 9.12
N ASP A 114 3.74 14.06 9.59
CA ASP A 114 2.39 13.83 9.07
C ASP A 114 1.46 15.00 9.41
N GLU A 115 0.39 15.15 8.65
CA GLU A 115 -0.59 16.23 8.82
C GLU A 115 -2.01 15.74 8.56
N ASP A 116 -3.00 16.53 9.03
CA ASP A 116 -4.40 16.28 8.77
C ASP A 116 -5.20 17.59 8.63
N TYR A 117 -6.50 17.46 8.48
CA TYR A 117 -7.40 18.59 8.25
C TYR A 117 -8.36 18.77 9.41
N TYR A 118 -8.54 20.03 9.80
CA TYR A 118 -9.47 20.47 10.83
C TYR A 118 -10.75 21.01 10.20
N GLU A 119 -11.91 20.46 10.56
CA GLU A 119 -13.20 20.99 10.17
C GLU A 119 -13.61 22.10 11.17
N ASP A 120 -13.41 23.38 10.81
CA ASP A 120 -13.56 24.55 11.69
C ASP A 120 -14.88 24.60 12.47
N ALA A 121 -15.97 24.07 11.90
CA ALA A 121 -17.29 24.20 12.52
C ALA A 121 -17.52 23.28 13.73
N TYR A 122 -16.75 22.18 13.87
CA TYR A 122 -17.04 21.13 14.86
C TYR A 122 -15.82 20.60 15.61
N GLY A 123 -14.64 21.11 15.35
CA GLY A 123 -13.40 20.61 15.95
C GLY A 123 -13.01 19.19 15.52
N LYS A 124 -13.63 18.69 14.46
CA LYS A 124 -13.41 17.36 13.93
C LYS A 124 -12.18 17.35 13.01
N ARG A 125 -11.33 16.33 13.18
CA ARG A 125 -10.15 16.10 12.33
C ARG A 125 -10.48 15.04 11.28
N SER A 126 -9.92 15.19 10.08
CA SER A 126 -10.20 14.29 8.96
C SER A 126 -9.02 14.23 7.97
N LYS A 127 -9.09 13.32 7.02
CA LYS A 127 -8.19 13.21 5.88
C LYS A 127 -6.69 13.26 6.25
N PRO A 128 -6.20 12.32 7.08
CA PRO A 128 -4.79 12.29 7.44
C PRO A 128 -3.92 12.07 6.20
N TRP A 129 -2.83 12.81 6.13
CA TRP A 129 -1.78 12.63 5.15
C TRP A 129 -0.56 12.02 5.83
N PHE A 130 -0.44 10.71 5.73
CA PHE A 130 0.69 9.93 6.20
C PHE A 130 1.74 9.87 5.11
N LYS A 131 2.89 10.43 5.37
CA LYS A 131 3.94 10.68 4.38
C LYS A 131 4.94 9.51 4.33
N PRO A 132 5.67 9.32 3.20
CA PRO A 132 6.78 8.39 3.14
C PRO A 132 8.01 8.94 3.91
N GLU A 133 8.97 8.05 4.21
CA GLU A 133 10.34 8.47 4.52
C GLU A 133 10.95 9.25 3.35
N TRP A 134 12.19 9.71 3.48
CA TRP A 134 12.86 10.52 2.46
C TRP A 134 12.76 9.91 1.05
N SER A 135 12.14 10.66 0.14
CA SER A 135 11.77 10.23 -1.21
C SER A 135 12.14 11.32 -2.24
N PRO A 136 13.39 11.37 -2.72
CA PRO A 136 13.92 12.47 -3.52
C PRO A 136 13.20 12.68 -4.86
N ASP A 137 12.75 11.62 -5.53
CA ASP A 137 12.03 11.73 -6.81
C ASP A 137 10.57 12.10 -6.59
N THR A 138 9.96 11.66 -5.50
CA THR A 138 8.65 12.10 -5.06
C THR A 138 8.65 13.60 -4.77
N LEU A 139 9.70 14.12 -4.12
CA LEU A 139 9.85 15.55 -3.85
C LEU A 139 9.91 16.39 -5.13
N LEU A 140 10.53 15.88 -6.20
CA LEU A 140 10.53 16.53 -7.50
C LEU A 140 9.19 16.44 -8.23
N SER A 141 8.35 15.46 -7.92
CA SER A 141 7.00 15.36 -8.46
C SER A 141 6.07 16.37 -7.80
N TYR A 142 6.04 16.40 -6.46
CA TYR A 142 5.26 17.37 -5.68
C TYR A 142 5.88 17.56 -4.29
N PHE A 143 5.47 18.63 -3.59
CA PHE A 143 6.01 18.96 -2.27
C PHE A 143 5.38 18.10 -1.17
N TYR A 144 5.71 16.80 -1.15
CA TYR A 144 5.11 15.83 -0.22
C TYR A 144 5.49 16.07 1.25
N LEU A 145 6.50 16.89 1.55
CA LEU A 145 6.81 17.25 2.93
C LEU A 145 5.67 18.03 3.60
N GLY A 146 4.80 18.65 2.79
CA GLY A 146 3.55 19.26 3.23
C GLY A 146 3.71 20.65 3.83
N SER A 147 2.77 20.95 4.71
CA SER A 147 2.54 22.31 5.23
C SER A 147 3.46 22.70 6.40
N MET A 148 4.29 21.77 6.90
CA MET A 148 5.22 22.04 8.00
C MET A 148 6.55 21.34 7.79
N VAL A 149 7.64 22.13 7.84
CA VAL A 149 9.02 21.62 7.84
C VAL A 149 9.86 22.37 8.87
N ALA A 150 10.73 21.66 9.59
CA ALA A 150 11.68 22.25 10.51
C ALA A 150 13.11 22.08 10.00
N VAL A 151 13.92 23.10 10.11
CA VAL A 151 15.28 23.14 9.54
C VAL A 151 16.25 23.75 10.54
N ARG A 152 17.45 23.21 10.61
CA ARG A 152 18.54 23.82 11.38
C ARG A 152 18.93 25.15 10.75
N LYS A 153 18.83 26.26 11.52
CA LYS A 153 19.09 27.62 11.04
C LYS A 153 20.44 27.77 10.35
N GLN A 154 21.48 27.17 10.94
CA GLN A 154 22.84 27.25 10.39
C GLN A 154 22.92 26.68 8.97
N GLU A 155 22.18 25.64 8.67
CA GLU A 155 22.15 25.02 7.34
C GLU A 155 21.52 25.97 6.31
N ILE A 156 20.44 26.68 6.68
CA ILE A 156 19.83 27.68 5.81
C ILE A 156 20.82 28.80 5.51
N LEU A 157 21.51 29.31 6.53
CA LEU A 157 22.51 30.36 6.39
C LEU A 157 23.72 29.93 5.55
N SER A 158 24.02 28.63 5.50
CA SER A 158 25.09 28.07 4.66
C SER A 158 24.75 28.01 3.17
N LEU A 159 23.46 28.15 2.82
CA LEU A 159 23.03 28.14 1.43
C LEU A 159 23.40 29.46 0.74
N GLN A 160 24.18 29.38 -0.34
CA GLN A 160 24.48 30.56 -1.14
C GLN A 160 23.22 30.94 -1.94
N HIS A 161 22.50 31.94 -1.45
CA HIS A 161 21.43 32.56 -2.20
C HIS A 161 21.95 33.88 -2.78
N GLY A 162 21.79 34.08 -4.09
CA GLY A 162 22.28 35.31 -4.73
C GLY A 162 21.66 36.55 -4.08
N ASN A 163 22.47 37.33 -3.41
CA ASN A 163 22.18 38.53 -2.65
C ASN A 163 21.10 38.36 -1.58
N ASP A 164 21.54 38.22 -0.33
CA ASP A 164 20.71 38.16 0.90
C ASP A 164 19.70 39.30 1.09
N GLU A 165 19.73 40.33 0.21
CA GLU A 165 18.85 41.48 0.31
C GLU A 165 17.38 41.17 0.03
N ASN A 166 17.09 40.10 -0.75
CA ASN A 166 15.72 39.76 -1.17
C ASN A 166 15.01 38.70 -0.32
N GLY A 167 15.73 37.99 0.57
CA GLY A 167 15.16 36.91 1.40
C GLY A 167 14.71 35.66 0.60
N TRP A 168 14.14 34.70 1.30
CA TRP A 168 13.54 33.50 0.73
C TRP A 168 12.08 33.78 0.40
N VAL A 169 11.64 33.38 -0.78
CA VAL A 169 10.27 33.60 -1.26
C VAL A 169 9.44 32.32 -1.19
N ASN A 170 10.09 31.14 -1.26
CA ASN A 170 9.39 29.88 -1.33
C ASN A 170 10.11 28.80 -0.50
N VAL A 171 9.38 28.14 0.41
CA VAL A 171 9.91 27.08 1.29
C VAL A 171 10.32 25.86 0.47
N TYR A 172 9.64 25.56 -0.63
CA TYR A 172 10.00 24.44 -1.49
C TYR A 172 11.38 24.65 -2.16
N ASP A 173 11.71 25.86 -2.64
CA ASP A 173 13.05 26.17 -3.17
C ASP A 173 14.13 26.02 -2.08
N LEU A 174 13.83 26.50 -0.88
CA LEU A 174 14.70 26.33 0.29
C LEU A 174 14.97 24.84 0.55
N VAL A 175 13.93 24.02 0.60
CA VAL A 175 14.03 22.59 0.86
C VAL A 175 14.82 21.88 -0.26
N LEU A 176 14.58 22.21 -1.52
CA LEU A 176 15.33 21.61 -2.64
C LEU A 176 16.82 21.95 -2.56
N ARG A 177 17.19 23.18 -2.22
CA ARG A 177 18.60 23.58 -2.07
C ARG A 177 19.26 22.90 -0.85
N LEU A 178 18.54 22.79 0.26
CA LEU A 178 19.03 22.14 1.46
C LEU A 178 19.28 20.65 1.20
N THR A 179 18.31 19.97 0.61
CA THR A 179 18.38 18.54 0.36
C THR A 179 19.40 18.13 -0.72
N GLU A 180 19.84 19.09 -1.56
CA GLU A 180 20.98 18.91 -2.46
C GLU A 180 22.31 18.70 -1.71
N LYS A 181 22.40 19.12 -0.44
CA LYS A 181 23.59 18.99 0.41
C LYS A 181 23.45 17.93 1.50
N CYS A 182 22.23 17.50 1.81
CA CYS A 182 21.95 16.53 2.87
C CYS A 182 22.17 15.09 2.40
N THR A 183 22.65 14.26 3.31
CA THR A 183 22.51 12.80 3.17
C THR A 183 21.12 12.36 3.62
N PRO A 184 20.61 11.19 3.18
CA PRO A 184 19.30 10.71 3.61
C PRO A 184 19.10 10.64 5.13
N THR A 185 20.14 10.32 5.89
CA THR A 185 20.11 10.22 7.36
C THR A 185 19.98 11.59 8.08
N GLN A 186 20.20 12.69 7.36
CA GLN A 186 20.04 14.05 7.90
C GLN A 186 18.61 14.60 7.73
N ILE A 187 17.74 13.83 7.07
CA ILE A 187 16.35 14.18 6.78
C ILE A 187 15.46 13.19 7.52
N VAL A 188 14.69 13.67 8.49
CA VAL A 188 13.89 12.83 9.38
C VAL A 188 12.39 13.05 9.12
N HIS A 189 11.67 11.97 8.92
CA HIS A 189 10.23 11.93 8.95
C HIS A 189 9.76 11.54 10.36
N LEU A 190 8.83 12.31 10.90
CA LEU A 190 8.10 11.98 12.12
C LEU A 190 6.75 11.41 11.72
N ASP A 191 6.52 10.15 12.03
CA ASP A 191 5.27 9.42 11.74
C ASP A 191 4.13 9.78 12.73
N GLU A 192 4.12 11.04 13.15
CA GLU A 192 3.13 11.64 14.02
C GLU A 192 2.43 12.81 13.31
N VAL A 193 1.12 12.98 13.53
CA VAL A 193 0.39 14.14 13.02
C VAL A 193 0.71 15.35 13.88
N LEU A 194 1.58 16.21 13.39
CA LEU A 194 2.05 17.38 14.12
C LEU A 194 1.54 18.72 13.58
N TYR A 195 0.84 18.71 12.46
CA TYR A 195 0.24 19.89 11.85
C TYR A 195 -1.20 19.63 11.42
N HIS A 196 -2.07 20.62 11.63
CA HIS A 196 -3.49 20.59 11.27
C HIS A 196 -3.80 21.74 10.33
N THR A 197 -4.20 21.44 9.10
CA THR A 197 -4.63 22.43 8.12
C THR A 197 -6.11 22.81 8.31
N TYR A 198 -6.44 24.09 8.28
CA TYR A 198 -7.83 24.56 8.32
C TYR A 198 -8.40 24.65 6.89
N TYR A 199 -9.59 24.10 6.68
CA TYR A 199 -10.28 24.26 5.40
C TYR A 199 -10.75 25.69 5.19
N LYS A 200 -10.44 26.24 4.01
CA LYS A 200 -11.02 27.52 3.59
C LYS A 200 -12.42 27.39 3.00
N ASN A 201 -12.69 26.32 2.24
CA ASN A 201 -13.99 26.01 1.65
C ASN A 201 -14.15 24.50 1.52
N GLN A 202 -15.07 23.89 2.29
CA GLN A 202 -15.31 22.44 2.29
C GLN A 202 -15.83 21.89 0.95
N GLU A 203 -16.49 22.70 0.13
CA GLU A 203 -17.14 22.25 -1.11
C GLU A 203 -16.20 22.08 -2.31
N GLU A 204 -14.99 22.67 -2.28
CA GLU A 204 -14.07 22.67 -3.43
C GLU A 204 -12.75 21.93 -3.21
N PHE A 205 -12.48 21.44 -1.99
CA PHE A 205 -11.21 20.79 -1.69
C PHE A 205 -11.27 19.27 -1.94
N ASP A 206 -10.65 18.83 -3.01
CA ASP A 206 -10.42 17.42 -3.30
C ASP A 206 -9.03 17.00 -2.83
N PHE A 207 -8.99 16.23 -1.75
CA PHE A 207 -7.75 15.75 -1.12
C PHE A 207 -6.90 14.90 -2.08
N ASP A 208 -7.52 14.06 -2.90
CA ASP A 208 -6.79 13.18 -3.83
C ASP A 208 -6.17 13.97 -4.99
N LEU A 209 -6.76 15.12 -5.32
CA LEU A 209 -6.27 16.03 -6.37
C LEU A 209 -5.25 17.06 -5.85
N TRP A 210 -5.19 17.26 -4.53
CA TRP A 210 -4.31 18.27 -3.97
C TRP A 210 -2.85 17.84 -4.02
N MET A 211 -2.08 18.53 -4.85
CA MET A 211 -0.64 18.30 -5.02
C MET A 211 0.11 19.60 -4.72
N PRO A 212 0.57 19.80 -3.47
CA PRO A 212 1.37 20.98 -3.14
C PRO A 212 2.65 21.02 -3.98
N GLY A 213 3.04 22.17 -4.42
CA GLY A 213 4.22 22.33 -5.28
C GLY A 213 3.94 22.03 -6.78
N SER A 214 2.70 22.13 -7.24
CA SER A 214 2.31 22.10 -8.66
C SER A 214 2.07 23.50 -9.25
N GLY A 215 2.10 23.59 -10.59
CA GLY A 215 1.90 24.83 -11.32
C GLY A 215 3.19 25.54 -11.74
N SER A 216 3.06 26.62 -12.54
CA SER A 216 4.15 27.24 -13.28
C SER A 216 5.31 27.78 -12.42
N GLU A 217 5.04 28.30 -11.24
CA GLU A 217 6.08 28.76 -10.32
C GLU A 217 6.90 27.58 -9.79
N PHE A 218 6.24 26.51 -9.38
CA PHE A 218 6.90 25.32 -8.90
C PHE A 218 7.65 24.58 -10.00
N GLN A 219 7.13 24.58 -11.24
CA GLN A 219 7.87 24.09 -12.41
C GLN A 219 9.19 24.84 -12.57
N ARG A 220 9.19 26.18 -12.47
CA ARG A 220 10.41 26.99 -12.53
C ARG A 220 11.39 26.61 -11.42
N ILE A 221 10.92 26.49 -10.18
CA ILE A 221 11.75 26.09 -9.02
C ILE A 221 12.38 24.69 -9.26
N LYS A 222 11.61 23.73 -9.73
CA LYS A 222 12.08 22.38 -10.06
C LYS A 222 13.15 22.39 -11.15
N LEU A 223 12.94 23.18 -12.23
CA LEU A 223 13.92 23.31 -13.31
C LEU A 223 15.22 23.97 -12.84
N GLU A 224 15.15 24.99 -12.00
CA GLU A 224 16.32 25.61 -11.39
C GLU A 224 17.10 24.63 -10.49
N ALA A 225 16.39 23.81 -9.70
CA ALA A 225 17.00 22.76 -8.90
C ALA A 225 17.70 21.71 -9.78
N LEU A 226 17.07 21.28 -10.86
CA LEU A 226 17.68 20.37 -11.84
C LEU A 226 18.90 20.98 -12.52
N GLN A 227 18.84 22.25 -12.90
CA GLN A 227 19.97 22.96 -13.47
C GLN A 227 21.17 23.02 -12.53
N ARG A 228 20.95 23.28 -11.21
CA ARG A 228 22.01 23.23 -10.18
C ARG A 228 22.67 21.84 -10.11
N ARG A 229 21.88 20.78 -10.31
CA ARG A 229 22.36 19.37 -10.37
C ARG A 229 22.95 19.00 -11.72
N GLY A 230 23.08 19.97 -12.66
CA GLY A 230 23.57 19.74 -14.00
C GLY A 230 22.64 18.91 -14.88
N LEU A 231 21.35 18.83 -14.55
CA LEU A 231 20.31 18.16 -15.31
C LEU A 231 19.46 19.15 -16.09
N ALA A 232 18.84 18.68 -17.16
CA ALA A 232 17.87 19.45 -17.94
C ALA A 232 16.60 18.62 -18.12
N ALA A 233 15.44 19.29 -18.02
CA ALA A 233 14.15 18.67 -18.19
C ALA A 233 13.12 19.69 -18.73
N THR A 234 11.98 19.17 -19.17
CA THR A 234 10.77 19.92 -19.47
C THR A 234 9.60 19.27 -18.72
N PHE A 235 8.41 19.84 -18.83
CA PHE A 235 7.20 19.25 -18.29
C PHE A 235 6.29 18.73 -19.40
N SER A 236 5.61 17.61 -19.14
CA SER A 236 4.49 17.17 -19.97
C SER A 236 3.26 18.08 -19.77
N GLN A 237 2.19 17.81 -20.52
CA GLN A 237 0.90 18.52 -20.32
C GLN A 237 0.27 18.19 -18.97
N GLU A 238 0.58 17.02 -18.42
CA GLU A 238 0.12 16.53 -17.12
C GLU A 238 1.04 16.92 -15.96
N ASP A 239 1.91 17.92 -16.13
CA ASP A 239 2.86 18.42 -15.12
C ASP A 239 3.89 17.38 -14.63
N THR A 240 4.24 16.39 -15.46
CA THR A 240 5.29 15.41 -15.13
C THR A 240 6.65 15.81 -15.72
N LEU A 241 7.74 15.56 -14.97
CA LEU A 241 9.10 15.86 -15.41
C LEU A 241 9.56 14.91 -16.52
N LEU A 242 10.06 15.48 -17.61
CA LEU A 242 10.64 14.82 -18.76
C LEU A 242 12.13 15.18 -18.85
N TYR A 243 13.02 14.27 -18.41
CA TYR A 243 14.45 14.53 -18.44
C TYR A 243 15.01 14.52 -19.84
N HIS A 244 15.82 15.51 -20.19
CA HIS A 244 16.53 15.56 -21.47
C HIS A 244 17.72 14.59 -21.43
N LEU A 245 17.74 13.67 -22.36
CA LEU A 245 18.84 12.72 -22.50
C LEU A 245 20.09 13.45 -23.05
N LYS A 246 21.15 13.55 -22.25
CA LYS A 246 22.44 14.14 -22.68
C LYS A 246 23.21 13.22 -23.63
N GLU A 247 22.98 11.93 -23.53
CA GLU A 247 23.56 10.87 -24.31
C GLU A 247 22.44 10.04 -24.93
N ASN A 248 22.77 9.30 -25.96
CA ASN A 248 21.86 8.34 -26.58
C ASN A 248 22.39 6.90 -26.33
N PRO A 249 22.40 6.41 -25.07
CA PRO A 249 22.99 5.12 -24.75
C PRO A 249 22.18 3.98 -25.33
N LEU A 250 22.86 2.88 -25.69
CA LEU A 250 22.17 1.67 -26.11
C LEU A 250 21.37 1.07 -24.97
N VAL A 251 20.09 0.77 -25.23
CA VAL A 251 19.18 0.04 -24.34
C VAL A 251 19.02 -1.39 -24.88
N SER A 252 19.28 -2.41 -24.06
CA SER A 252 18.97 -3.80 -24.38
C SER A 252 17.63 -4.18 -23.80
N ILE A 253 16.64 -4.42 -24.66
CA ILE A 253 15.31 -4.93 -24.30
C ILE A 253 15.38 -6.43 -24.23
N LEU A 254 15.21 -7.02 -23.05
CA LEU A 254 15.31 -8.44 -22.76
C LEU A 254 13.91 -9.02 -22.61
N ILE A 255 13.53 -9.94 -23.50
CA ILE A 255 12.19 -10.53 -23.55
C ILE A 255 12.27 -12.04 -23.33
N PRO A 256 12.07 -12.54 -22.09
CA PRO A 256 11.90 -13.96 -21.84
C PRO A 256 10.63 -14.49 -22.52
N SER A 257 10.73 -15.61 -23.26
CA SER A 257 9.58 -16.18 -23.96
C SER A 257 9.69 -17.71 -24.08
N ARG A 258 8.55 -18.38 -24.25
CA ARG A 258 8.49 -19.81 -24.53
C ARG A 258 7.20 -20.20 -25.20
N ASN A 259 7.28 -20.90 -26.34
CA ASN A 259 6.14 -21.51 -27.03
C ASN A 259 4.96 -20.58 -27.37
N ASN A 260 5.19 -19.26 -27.44
CA ASN A 260 4.13 -18.28 -27.60
C ASN A 260 4.40 -17.23 -28.70
N PRO A 261 4.68 -17.65 -29.95
CA PRO A 261 5.07 -16.75 -31.02
C PRO A 261 4.00 -15.69 -31.37
N ALA A 262 2.73 -15.98 -31.15
CA ALA A 262 1.65 -15.05 -31.46
C ALA A 262 1.60 -13.87 -30.46
N ILE A 263 1.82 -14.10 -29.17
CA ILE A 263 1.91 -13.07 -28.15
C ILE A 263 3.20 -12.26 -28.34
N LEU A 264 4.35 -12.94 -28.46
CA LEU A 264 5.61 -12.30 -28.73
C LEU A 264 5.53 -11.38 -29.97
N LYS A 265 4.83 -11.81 -31.01
CA LYS A 265 4.63 -10.98 -32.21
C LYS A 265 3.94 -9.66 -31.89
N LYS A 266 2.87 -9.69 -31.13
CA LYS A 266 2.13 -8.46 -30.71
C LYS A 266 3.04 -7.52 -29.91
N CYS A 267 3.81 -8.04 -28.97
CA CYS A 267 4.76 -7.26 -28.19
C CYS A 267 5.80 -6.60 -29.13
N LEU A 268 6.41 -7.36 -30.04
CA LEU A 268 7.40 -6.83 -30.99
C LEU A 268 6.81 -5.80 -31.96
N GLU A 269 5.56 -6.00 -32.43
CA GLU A 269 4.84 -5.04 -33.26
C GLU A 269 4.58 -3.73 -32.51
N SER A 270 4.16 -3.80 -31.25
CA SER A 270 3.93 -2.64 -30.42
C SER A 270 5.22 -1.85 -30.14
N ILE A 271 6.33 -2.53 -29.83
CA ILE A 271 7.65 -1.89 -29.67
C ILE A 271 8.05 -1.16 -30.95
N LYS A 272 7.97 -1.85 -32.10
CA LYS A 272 8.39 -1.27 -33.37
C LYS A 272 7.57 -0.06 -33.80
N ASN A 273 6.26 -0.09 -33.53
CA ASN A 273 5.33 0.96 -33.97
C ASN A 273 5.26 2.14 -33.00
N ASN A 274 5.48 1.91 -31.70
CA ASN A 274 5.24 2.87 -30.64
C ASN A 274 6.51 3.19 -29.81
N THR A 275 7.71 3.15 -30.42
CA THR A 275 8.94 3.56 -29.72
C THR A 275 9.67 4.61 -30.55
N SER A 276 9.75 5.83 -30.02
CA SER A 276 10.45 6.97 -30.65
C SER A 276 11.97 6.90 -30.44
N TYR A 277 12.42 6.31 -29.33
CA TYR A 277 13.85 6.08 -29.06
C TYR A 277 14.44 5.11 -30.06
N SER A 278 15.52 5.46 -30.73
CA SER A 278 16.05 4.69 -31.84
C SER A 278 17.24 3.79 -31.49
N ASN A 279 17.95 4.06 -30.37
CA ASN A 279 19.17 3.32 -30.02
C ASN A 279 18.89 2.18 -29.04
N TYR A 280 18.20 1.15 -29.50
CA TYR A 280 17.95 -0.06 -28.72
C TYR A 280 18.23 -1.32 -29.53
N GLU A 281 18.53 -2.41 -28.83
CA GLU A 281 18.52 -3.78 -29.35
C GLU A 281 17.46 -4.61 -28.60
N ILE A 282 16.93 -5.64 -29.26
CA ILE A 282 16.01 -6.60 -28.66
C ILE A 282 16.69 -7.97 -28.59
N LEU A 283 16.63 -8.60 -27.41
CA LEU A 283 17.08 -9.96 -27.17
C LEU A 283 15.88 -10.77 -26.70
N VAL A 284 15.45 -11.76 -27.48
CA VAL A 284 14.43 -12.74 -27.07
C VAL A 284 15.12 -13.95 -26.49
N ILE A 285 14.88 -14.21 -25.20
CA ILE A 285 15.42 -15.34 -24.46
C ILE A 285 14.41 -16.48 -24.54
N ASP A 286 14.64 -17.39 -25.47
CA ASP A 286 13.73 -18.52 -25.75
C ASP A 286 14.11 -19.73 -24.89
N ASN A 287 13.28 -20.03 -23.90
CA ASN A 287 13.44 -21.17 -22.99
C ASN A 287 12.95 -22.48 -23.63
N GLY A 288 13.55 -22.85 -24.77
CA GLY A 288 13.33 -24.15 -25.39
C GLY A 288 11.97 -24.29 -26.07
N SER A 289 11.55 -23.31 -26.85
CA SER A 289 10.36 -23.46 -27.69
C SER A 289 10.44 -24.69 -28.60
N SER A 290 9.32 -25.42 -28.70
CA SER A 290 9.24 -26.66 -29.44
C SER A 290 9.02 -26.42 -30.96
N GLY A 291 9.49 -27.35 -31.79
CA GLY A 291 9.25 -27.58 -33.20
C GLY A 291 8.71 -26.40 -34.02
N GLU A 292 7.41 -26.33 -34.20
CA GLU A 292 6.72 -25.33 -35.00
C GLU A 292 6.79 -23.92 -34.41
N ASN A 293 6.65 -23.78 -33.08
CA ASN A 293 6.77 -22.49 -32.40
C ASN A 293 8.18 -21.88 -32.58
N ARG A 294 9.22 -22.70 -32.51
CA ARG A 294 10.60 -22.25 -32.76
C ARG A 294 10.78 -21.77 -34.18
N LEU A 295 10.17 -22.43 -35.18
CA LEU A 295 10.21 -21.97 -36.57
C LEU A 295 9.55 -20.60 -36.72
N HIS A 296 8.39 -20.40 -36.11
CA HIS A 296 7.70 -19.10 -36.11
C HIS A 296 8.55 -18.01 -35.41
N ILE A 297 9.19 -18.28 -34.27
CA ILE A 297 10.09 -17.32 -33.61
C ILE A 297 11.28 -16.97 -34.53
N ASN A 298 11.83 -17.93 -35.25
CA ASN A 298 12.91 -17.67 -36.25
C ASN A 298 12.40 -16.79 -37.41
N GLU A 299 11.16 -16.92 -37.85
CA GLU A 299 10.54 -16.03 -38.83
C GLU A 299 10.39 -14.61 -38.28
N LEU A 300 9.93 -14.47 -37.03
CA LEU A 300 9.83 -13.18 -36.35
C LEU A 300 11.20 -12.51 -36.21
N THR A 301 12.29 -13.29 -35.97
CA THR A 301 13.65 -12.78 -35.94
C THR A 301 14.03 -12.06 -37.24
N LYS A 302 13.65 -12.63 -38.39
CA LYS A 302 13.90 -12.02 -39.71
C LYS A 302 13.04 -10.76 -39.94
N GLN A 303 11.80 -10.78 -39.44
CA GLN A 303 10.84 -9.69 -39.63
C GLN A 303 11.18 -8.46 -38.76
N PHE A 304 11.62 -8.66 -37.53
CA PHE A 304 11.83 -7.59 -36.53
C PHE A 304 13.30 -7.29 -36.23
N GLY A 305 14.22 -8.19 -36.65
CA GLY A 305 15.67 -7.95 -36.51
C GLY A 305 16.21 -8.08 -35.10
N PHE A 306 15.57 -8.87 -34.23
CA PHE A 306 16.08 -9.10 -32.87
C PHE A 306 17.11 -10.24 -32.79
N ARG A 307 17.83 -10.30 -31.67
CA ARG A 307 18.75 -11.42 -31.36
C ARG A 307 17.97 -12.53 -30.66
N HIS A 308 17.94 -13.73 -31.22
CA HIS A 308 17.28 -14.91 -30.66
C HIS A 308 18.29 -15.74 -29.86
N LEU A 309 18.11 -15.78 -28.54
CA LEU A 309 18.93 -16.53 -27.60
C LEU A 309 18.18 -17.81 -27.18
N TYR A 310 18.39 -18.90 -27.93
CA TYR A 310 17.75 -20.18 -27.64
C TYR A 310 18.56 -20.97 -26.60
N ARG A 311 17.90 -21.31 -25.47
CA ARG A 311 18.47 -22.15 -24.42
C ARG A 311 17.38 -22.94 -23.71
N MET A 312 17.38 -24.27 -23.86
CA MET A 312 16.49 -25.14 -23.14
C MET A 312 16.95 -25.27 -21.68
N MET A 313 16.12 -24.86 -20.72
CA MET A 313 16.35 -25.01 -19.28
C MET A 313 15.02 -25.29 -18.57
N GLU A 314 15.09 -25.82 -17.34
CA GLU A 314 13.93 -25.79 -16.43
C GLU A 314 13.43 -24.34 -16.29
N PHE A 315 12.11 -24.15 -16.20
CA PHE A 315 11.58 -22.79 -16.10
C PHE A 315 12.13 -22.08 -14.85
N ASN A 316 12.84 -21.01 -15.09
CA ASN A 316 13.43 -20.14 -14.09
C ASN A 316 13.57 -18.74 -14.70
N PHE A 317 12.63 -17.86 -14.33
CA PHE A 317 12.60 -16.51 -14.88
C PHE A 317 13.88 -15.72 -14.55
N SER A 318 14.39 -15.87 -13.33
CA SER A 318 15.63 -15.22 -12.89
C SER A 318 16.84 -15.65 -13.75
N ALA A 319 16.99 -16.97 -13.98
CA ALA A 319 18.09 -17.50 -14.82
C ALA A 319 17.94 -17.07 -16.28
N MET A 320 16.72 -16.95 -16.81
CA MET A 320 16.48 -16.43 -18.16
C MET A 320 16.90 -14.97 -18.27
N CYS A 321 16.54 -14.13 -17.31
CA CYS A 321 16.92 -12.72 -17.27
C CYS A 321 18.45 -12.56 -17.15
N ASN A 322 19.08 -13.25 -16.21
CA ASN A 322 20.55 -13.23 -16.05
C ASN A 322 21.27 -13.63 -17.34
N TYR A 323 20.82 -14.72 -17.98
CA TYR A 323 21.35 -15.16 -19.26
C TYR A 323 21.19 -14.10 -20.37
N GLY A 324 20.07 -13.41 -20.41
CA GLY A 324 19.86 -12.27 -21.31
C GLY A 324 20.85 -11.13 -21.06
N VAL A 325 21.09 -10.79 -19.78
CA VAL A 325 22.02 -9.73 -19.36
C VAL A 325 23.47 -10.05 -19.75
N GLU A 326 23.91 -11.31 -19.66
CA GLU A 326 25.24 -11.75 -20.12
C GLU A 326 25.45 -11.42 -21.60
N HIS A 327 24.40 -11.49 -22.41
CA HIS A 327 24.46 -11.29 -23.87
C HIS A 327 24.09 -9.86 -24.31
N ALA A 328 23.60 -9.02 -23.40
CA ALA A 328 23.21 -7.65 -23.68
C ALA A 328 24.43 -6.75 -23.93
N ASN A 329 24.34 -5.85 -24.91
CA ASN A 329 25.40 -4.87 -25.20
C ASN A 329 25.04 -3.47 -24.63
N GLY A 330 23.79 -3.25 -24.24
CA GLY A 330 23.31 -1.97 -23.77
C GLY A 330 23.94 -1.53 -22.45
N LYS A 331 24.10 -0.22 -22.29
CA LYS A 331 24.42 0.41 -21.01
C LYS A 331 23.26 0.30 -20.03
N TYR A 332 22.04 0.34 -20.54
CA TYR A 332 20.79 0.15 -19.79
C TYR A 332 20.11 -1.14 -20.25
N LEU A 333 19.52 -1.82 -19.31
CA LEU A 333 18.75 -3.05 -19.50
C LEU A 333 17.27 -2.71 -19.27
N LEU A 334 16.41 -3.22 -20.12
CA LEU A 334 14.97 -3.22 -19.92
C LEU A 334 14.46 -4.67 -19.92
N LEU A 335 14.06 -5.18 -18.78
CA LEU A 335 13.31 -6.43 -18.69
C LEU A 335 11.88 -6.15 -19.11
N LEU A 336 11.35 -6.93 -20.04
CA LEU A 336 10.00 -6.78 -20.60
C LEU A 336 9.38 -8.14 -20.83
N ASN A 337 8.18 -8.37 -20.29
CA ASN A 337 7.45 -9.61 -20.58
C ASN A 337 6.99 -9.66 -22.04
N ASP A 338 6.91 -10.86 -22.60
CA ASP A 338 6.48 -11.08 -23.98
C ASP A 338 4.96 -10.82 -24.22
N ASP A 339 4.21 -10.63 -23.15
CA ASP A 339 2.77 -10.29 -23.15
C ASP A 339 2.50 -8.82 -22.77
N CYS A 340 3.49 -7.95 -22.85
CA CYS A 340 3.33 -6.50 -22.74
C CYS A 340 3.03 -5.86 -24.11
N GLU A 341 2.17 -4.84 -24.11
CA GLU A 341 1.86 -4.02 -25.29
C GLU A 341 2.18 -2.55 -25.02
N ILE A 342 2.99 -1.95 -25.89
CA ILE A 342 3.38 -0.54 -25.82
C ILE A 342 2.30 0.32 -26.46
N VAL A 343 1.79 1.30 -25.71
CA VAL A 343 0.70 2.21 -26.16
C VAL A 343 1.12 3.68 -26.21
N GLN A 344 2.33 4.01 -25.78
CA GLN A 344 2.86 5.37 -25.68
C GLN A 344 4.20 5.48 -26.39
N SER A 345 4.39 6.48 -27.23
CA SER A 345 5.58 6.54 -28.10
C SER A 345 6.88 6.90 -27.38
N ASP A 346 6.84 7.76 -26.38
CA ASP A 346 8.00 8.27 -25.63
C ASP A 346 8.26 7.49 -24.33
N TRP A 347 7.66 6.31 -24.19
CA TRP A 347 7.76 5.45 -22.99
C TRP A 347 9.20 5.12 -22.61
N LEU A 348 10.02 4.77 -23.61
CA LEU A 348 11.39 4.33 -23.38
C LEU A 348 12.30 5.49 -22.97
N GLU A 349 12.11 6.66 -23.55
CA GLU A 349 12.80 7.90 -23.18
C GLU A 349 12.47 8.34 -21.76
N ARG A 350 11.20 8.23 -21.36
CA ARG A 350 10.77 8.59 -19.99
C ARG A 350 11.40 7.66 -18.95
N LEU A 351 11.39 6.35 -19.20
CA LEU A 351 12.05 5.38 -18.31
C LEU A 351 13.56 5.61 -18.27
N LEU A 352 14.19 5.80 -19.43
CA LEU A 352 15.63 5.99 -19.55
C LEU A 352 16.08 7.28 -18.87
N GLY A 353 15.35 8.39 -19.07
CA GLY A 353 15.66 9.68 -18.43
C GLY A 353 15.70 9.57 -16.91
N GLN A 354 14.78 8.81 -16.31
CA GLN A 354 14.76 8.53 -14.87
C GLN A 354 15.93 7.60 -14.48
N ALA A 355 16.16 6.52 -15.23
CA ALA A 355 17.19 5.53 -14.93
C ALA A 355 18.63 6.09 -15.07
N MET A 356 18.82 7.17 -15.82
CA MET A 356 20.11 7.85 -15.95
C MET A 356 20.52 8.66 -14.73
N LEU A 357 19.63 8.88 -13.77
CA LEU A 357 19.96 9.58 -12.54
C LEU A 357 20.87 8.68 -11.66
N PRO A 358 21.95 9.22 -11.10
CA PRO A 358 22.95 8.40 -10.41
C PRO A 358 22.39 7.62 -9.21
N HIS A 359 21.42 8.19 -8.49
CA HIS A 359 20.81 7.62 -7.30
C HIS A 359 19.70 6.60 -7.60
N ILE A 360 19.27 6.47 -8.85
CA ILE A 360 18.20 5.55 -9.25
C ILE A 360 18.72 4.15 -9.47
N GLY A 361 18.07 3.15 -8.87
CA GLY A 361 18.25 1.72 -9.11
C GLY A 361 17.36 1.25 -10.27
N ALA A 362 16.20 0.72 -9.95
CA ALA A 362 15.22 0.25 -10.93
C ALA A 362 14.15 1.31 -11.22
N VAL A 363 13.69 1.35 -12.47
CA VAL A 363 12.56 2.19 -12.92
C VAL A 363 11.51 1.29 -13.55
N GLY A 364 10.27 1.38 -13.05
CA GLY A 364 9.11 0.65 -13.59
C GLY A 364 8.11 1.56 -14.29
N ALA A 365 7.23 0.94 -15.06
CA ALA A 365 6.07 1.59 -15.68
C ALA A 365 4.76 1.14 -15.03
N LYS A 366 3.71 1.96 -15.11
CA LYS A 366 2.36 1.55 -14.75
C LYS A 366 1.83 0.53 -15.76
N LEU A 367 1.28 -0.57 -15.24
CA LEU A 367 0.67 -1.61 -16.06
C LEU A 367 -0.85 -1.62 -15.86
N LEU A 368 -1.58 -1.73 -16.95
CA LEU A 368 -3.04 -1.83 -16.95
C LEU A 368 -3.50 -3.17 -17.54
N TYR A 369 -4.60 -3.69 -17.02
CA TYR A 369 -5.30 -4.82 -17.65
C TYR A 369 -5.91 -4.40 -18.97
N PRO A 370 -5.63 -5.10 -20.08
CA PRO A 370 -6.10 -4.67 -21.41
C PRO A 370 -7.62 -4.72 -21.59
N GLU A 371 -8.33 -5.59 -20.84
CA GLU A 371 -9.77 -5.78 -21.01
C GLU A 371 -10.62 -4.65 -20.41
N ASN A 372 -10.13 -3.99 -19.36
CA ASN A 372 -10.93 -3.03 -18.58
C ASN A 372 -10.15 -1.79 -18.13
N HIS A 373 -8.88 -1.68 -18.51
CA HIS A 373 -7.97 -0.59 -18.13
C HIS A 373 -7.85 -0.31 -16.62
N LEU A 374 -8.18 -1.32 -15.78
CA LEU A 374 -7.89 -1.24 -14.37
C LEU A 374 -6.38 -1.35 -14.13
N ILE A 375 -5.91 -0.71 -13.05
CA ILE A 375 -4.50 -0.77 -12.66
C ILE A 375 -4.15 -2.21 -12.28
N GLN A 376 -3.09 -2.74 -12.88
CA GLN A 376 -2.50 -4.02 -12.51
C GLN A 376 -1.27 -3.81 -11.61
N HIS A 377 -0.49 -2.77 -11.92
CA HIS A 377 0.71 -2.41 -11.20
C HIS A 377 0.94 -0.90 -11.24
N ALA A 378 1.14 -0.30 -10.06
CA ALA A 378 1.54 1.09 -9.88
C ALA A 378 2.66 1.21 -8.81
N GLY A 379 3.58 0.23 -8.82
CA GLY A 379 4.63 0.05 -7.83
C GLY A 379 4.35 -1.14 -6.88
N VAL A 380 5.35 -1.54 -6.14
CA VAL A 380 5.28 -2.58 -5.11
C VAL A 380 5.41 -1.93 -3.74
N THR A 381 4.51 -2.27 -2.82
CA THR A 381 4.62 -1.97 -1.39
C THR A 381 5.00 -3.23 -0.63
N ASN A 382 5.84 -3.10 0.40
CA ASN A 382 6.22 -4.22 1.27
C ASN A 382 5.34 -4.24 2.52
N LEU A 383 4.15 -4.79 2.35
CA LEU A 383 3.13 -4.85 3.38
C LEU A 383 3.46 -5.93 4.43
N GLU A 384 2.76 -5.95 5.54
CA GLU A 384 2.92 -6.98 6.57
C GLU A 384 2.66 -8.40 6.03
N ILE A 385 1.67 -8.56 5.15
CA ILE A 385 1.38 -9.83 4.47
C ILE A 385 2.43 -10.22 3.41
N GLY A 386 3.39 -9.33 3.13
CA GLY A 386 4.42 -9.48 2.10
C GLY A 386 4.30 -8.43 1.00
N PRO A 387 5.22 -8.45 0.02
CA PRO A 387 5.18 -7.53 -1.09
C PRO A 387 3.93 -7.69 -1.94
N ALA A 388 3.33 -6.56 -2.32
CA ALA A 388 2.10 -6.54 -3.12
C ALA A 388 2.11 -5.39 -4.14
N HIS A 389 1.42 -5.61 -5.26
CA HIS A 389 1.23 -4.57 -6.28
C HIS A 389 0.25 -3.51 -5.78
N LYS A 390 0.67 -2.24 -5.80
CA LYS A 390 -0.15 -1.13 -5.31
C LYS A 390 -1.23 -0.73 -6.31
N LEU A 391 -2.41 -0.33 -5.79
CA LEU A 391 -3.60 0.07 -6.54
C LEU A 391 -4.18 -1.02 -7.47
N ILE A 392 -3.84 -2.27 -7.24
CA ILE A 392 -4.30 -3.39 -8.07
C ILE A 392 -5.84 -3.42 -8.18
N ALA A 393 -6.35 -3.62 -9.39
CA ALA A 393 -7.78 -3.64 -9.73
C ALA A 393 -8.55 -2.33 -9.44
N MET A 394 -7.85 -1.21 -9.19
CA MET A 394 -8.44 0.12 -9.09
C MET A 394 -8.59 0.75 -10.48
N SER A 395 -9.59 1.64 -10.64
CA SER A 395 -9.80 2.36 -11.90
C SER A 395 -8.69 3.37 -12.15
N ASP A 396 -8.05 3.35 -13.33
CA ASP A 396 -7.06 4.38 -13.68
C ASP A 396 -7.71 5.71 -14.06
N ASP A 397 -9.02 5.79 -14.26
CA ASP A 397 -9.72 7.06 -14.52
C ASP A 397 -9.80 7.95 -13.27
N GLN A 398 -9.63 7.38 -12.07
CA GLN A 398 -9.62 8.10 -10.80
C GLN A 398 -8.20 8.51 -10.41
N ILE A 399 -8.11 9.54 -9.57
CA ILE A 399 -6.87 10.01 -8.97
C ILE A 399 -6.87 9.55 -7.51
N TYR A 400 -5.72 9.08 -7.02
CA TYR A 400 -5.58 8.54 -5.68
C TYR A 400 -4.46 9.26 -4.93
N TYR A 401 -4.71 9.54 -3.67
CA TYR A 401 -3.74 9.98 -2.67
C TYR A 401 -2.68 10.95 -3.22
N HIS A 402 -3.09 12.19 -3.45
CA HIS A 402 -2.24 13.26 -4.02
C HIS A 402 -1.68 12.96 -5.41
N GLY A 403 -2.44 12.29 -6.25
CA GLY A 403 -2.07 12.02 -7.63
C GLY A 403 -0.99 10.95 -7.82
N ILE A 404 -0.77 10.08 -6.82
CA ILE A 404 0.32 9.11 -6.84
C ILE A 404 0.27 8.16 -8.05
N ASN A 405 -0.92 7.87 -8.61
CA ASN A 405 -1.06 7.05 -9.81
C ASN A 405 -0.82 7.83 -11.12
N ARG A 406 -0.39 9.10 -11.07
CA ARG A 406 -0.18 9.95 -12.25
C ARG A 406 1.26 10.40 -12.44
N MET A 407 2.10 10.29 -11.41
CA MET A 407 3.43 10.88 -11.39
C MET A 407 4.53 9.86 -11.14
N ALA A 408 5.76 10.31 -11.29
CA ALA A 408 6.94 9.56 -10.85
C ALA A 408 7.08 9.67 -9.33
N HIS A 409 7.32 8.54 -8.64
CA HIS A 409 7.64 8.56 -7.21
C HIS A 409 8.48 7.34 -6.80
N ASN A 410 9.11 7.45 -5.62
CA ASN A 410 9.90 6.35 -5.09
C ASN A 410 8.99 5.26 -4.53
N MET A 411 9.35 4.01 -4.79
CA MET A 411 8.71 2.82 -4.28
C MET A 411 9.77 1.81 -3.87
N ILE A 412 9.44 0.89 -2.98
CA ILE A 412 10.41 -0.14 -2.57
C ILE A 412 10.71 -1.13 -3.69
N GLY A 413 9.79 -1.32 -4.63
CA GLY A 413 10.02 -2.17 -5.78
C GLY A 413 9.11 -1.87 -6.96
N VAL A 414 9.51 -2.40 -8.10
CA VAL A 414 8.78 -2.39 -9.38
C VAL A 414 8.84 -3.77 -10.02
N THR A 415 7.83 -4.13 -10.82
CA THR A 415 7.76 -5.47 -11.41
C THR A 415 8.67 -5.64 -12.62
N ALA A 416 9.27 -6.81 -12.77
CA ALA A 416 10.07 -7.19 -13.93
C ALA A 416 9.26 -7.36 -15.23
N ALA A 417 7.94 -7.24 -15.17
CA ALA A 417 7.12 -7.18 -16.39
C ALA A 417 7.48 -5.96 -17.25
N CYS A 418 7.94 -4.83 -16.62
CA CYS A 418 8.58 -3.71 -17.28
C CYS A 418 9.52 -3.02 -16.29
N LEU A 419 10.82 -3.38 -16.30
CA LEU A 419 11.82 -2.87 -15.36
C LEU A 419 13.06 -2.42 -16.11
N MET A 420 13.44 -1.15 -15.97
CA MET A 420 14.68 -0.60 -16.51
C MET A 420 15.71 -0.40 -15.39
N VAL A 421 16.98 -0.71 -15.68
CA VAL A 421 18.12 -0.52 -14.77
C VAL A 421 19.41 -0.29 -15.53
N GLU A 422 20.37 0.45 -14.99
CA GLU A 422 21.72 0.52 -15.53
C GLU A 422 22.43 -0.84 -15.37
N LYS A 423 23.00 -1.39 -16.45
CA LYS A 423 23.68 -2.71 -16.44
C LYS A 423 24.73 -2.81 -15.34
N LYS A 424 25.47 -1.72 -15.08
CA LYS A 424 26.47 -1.69 -14.01
C LYS A 424 25.85 -1.97 -12.65
N LYS A 425 24.71 -1.32 -12.32
CA LYS A 425 24.00 -1.49 -11.04
C LYS A 425 23.37 -2.88 -10.92
N TYR A 426 22.86 -3.42 -12.04
CA TYR A 426 22.36 -4.80 -12.08
C TYR A 426 23.45 -5.81 -11.69
N LEU A 427 24.65 -5.67 -12.24
CA LEU A 427 25.80 -6.54 -11.94
C LEU A 427 26.36 -6.30 -10.54
N GLU A 428 26.33 -5.07 -10.04
CA GLU A 428 26.82 -4.68 -8.71
C GLU A 428 26.08 -5.41 -7.60
N VAL A 429 24.74 -5.54 -7.72
CA VAL A 429 23.92 -6.26 -6.74
C VAL A 429 23.80 -7.76 -7.01
N GLY A 430 24.48 -8.28 -8.04
CA GLY A 430 24.53 -9.70 -8.37
C GLY A 430 23.42 -10.22 -9.28
N GLY A 431 22.58 -9.34 -9.82
CA GLY A 431 21.46 -9.69 -10.70
C GLY A 431 20.31 -10.36 -9.97
N PHE A 432 19.48 -11.10 -10.69
CA PHE A 432 18.34 -11.82 -10.11
C PHE A 432 18.80 -13.09 -9.39
N CYS A 433 18.19 -13.35 -8.23
CA CYS A 433 18.44 -14.56 -7.44
C CYS A 433 17.83 -15.80 -8.12
N GLU A 434 18.66 -16.68 -8.69
CA GLU A 434 18.19 -17.85 -9.46
C GLU A 434 17.48 -18.91 -8.61
N SER A 435 17.61 -18.89 -7.29
CA SER A 435 16.83 -19.74 -6.41
C SER A 435 15.38 -19.30 -6.24
N MET A 436 15.06 -18.03 -6.57
CA MET A 436 13.69 -17.52 -6.73
C MET A 436 13.31 -17.63 -8.21
N LYS A 437 12.65 -18.74 -8.55
CA LYS A 437 12.43 -19.09 -9.95
C LYS A 437 11.31 -18.32 -10.62
N VAL A 438 10.30 -17.88 -9.83
CA VAL A 438 9.01 -17.41 -10.36
C VAL A 438 8.52 -16.13 -9.72
N ALA A 439 8.45 -16.06 -8.39
CA ALA A 439 7.89 -14.94 -7.65
C ALA A 439 8.95 -14.21 -6.85
N TYR A 440 8.66 -12.96 -6.49
CA TYR A 440 9.51 -12.10 -5.65
C TYR A 440 10.96 -11.89 -6.13
N ASN A 441 11.33 -12.38 -7.29
CA ASN A 441 12.67 -12.19 -7.85
C ASN A 441 12.97 -10.73 -8.21
N ASP A 442 11.97 -10.02 -8.72
CA ASP A 442 12.01 -8.57 -8.97
C ASP A 442 12.03 -7.76 -7.67
N VAL A 443 11.29 -8.22 -6.66
CA VAL A 443 11.30 -7.60 -5.33
C VAL A 443 12.64 -7.80 -4.63
N ASP A 444 13.20 -9.02 -4.64
CA ASP A 444 14.54 -9.34 -4.13
C ASP A 444 15.60 -8.43 -4.77
N PHE A 445 15.53 -8.28 -6.08
CA PHE A 445 16.42 -7.40 -6.83
C PHE A 445 16.27 -5.92 -6.44
N CYS A 446 15.02 -5.45 -6.28
CA CYS A 446 14.74 -4.08 -5.85
C CYS A 446 15.21 -3.83 -4.40
N PHE A 447 15.06 -4.81 -3.50
CA PHE A 447 15.59 -4.72 -2.14
C PHE A 447 17.11 -4.66 -2.13
N ALA A 448 17.78 -5.48 -2.95
CA ALA A 448 19.24 -5.44 -3.09
C ALA A 448 19.74 -4.08 -3.60
N LEU A 449 19.04 -3.46 -4.55
CA LEU A 449 19.33 -2.10 -5.00
C LEU A 449 19.16 -1.06 -3.88
N TRP A 450 18.07 -1.16 -3.11
CA TRP A 450 17.84 -0.29 -1.96
C TRP A 450 18.94 -0.42 -0.90
N GLU A 451 19.33 -1.64 -0.57
CA GLU A 451 20.43 -1.92 0.38
C GLU A 451 21.80 -1.43 -0.12
N ALA A 452 21.97 -1.37 -1.44
CA ALA A 452 23.15 -0.77 -2.07
C ALA A 452 23.08 0.78 -2.11
N GLY A 453 22.03 1.40 -1.58
CA GLY A 453 21.84 2.85 -1.50
C GLY A 453 21.19 3.49 -2.74
N TYR A 454 20.61 2.69 -3.63
CA TYR A 454 19.84 3.19 -4.77
C TYR A 454 18.35 3.29 -4.44
N TYR A 455 17.66 4.24 -5.08
CA TYR A 455 16.21 4.39 -5.00
C TYR A 455 15.54 3.73 -6.20
N ASN A 456 14.49 2.96 -5.98
CA ASN A 456 13.64 2.49 -7.06
C ASN A 456 12.52 3.52 -7.31
N CYS A 457 12.10 3.66 -8.56
CA CYS A 457 11.13 4.66 -8.97
C CYS A 457 10.08 4.03 -9.90
N ILE A 458 8.80 4.32 -9.65
CA ILE A 458 7.73 4.03 -10.59
C ILE A 458 7.41 5.29 -11.41
N ARG A 459 7.29 5.15 -12.73
CA ARG A 459 6.82 6.19 -13.66
C ARG A 459 5.36 5.90 -14.00
N ASN A 460 4.44 6.39 -13.18
CA ASN A 460 3.00 6.20 -13.42
C ASN A 460 2.44 7.01 -14.58
N ASP A 461 3.24 7.92 -15.14
CA ASP A 461 3.00 8.62 -16.40
C ASP A 461 3.45 7.81 -17.65
N VAL A 462 4.04 6.63 -17.45
CA VAL A 462 4.36 5.66 -18.51
C VAL A 462 3.43 4.46 -18.37
N ILE A 463 2.62 4.21 -19.39
CA ILE A 463 1.55 3.21 -19.36
C ILE A 463 1.82 2.12 -20.40
N LEU A 464 1.73 0.85 -19.95
CA LEU A 464 1.72 -0.32 -20.82
C LEU A 464 0.47 -1.17 -20.52
N LEU A 465 -0.02 -1.91 -21.52
CA LEU A 465 -1.00 -2.97 -21.30
C LEU A 465 -0.25 -4.30 -21.07
N HIS A 466 -0.67 -5.08 -20.07
CA HIS A 466 -0.06 -6.36 -19.75
C HIS A 466 -1.10 -7.47 -19.67
N TYR A 467 -0.98 -8.43 -20.56
CA TYR A 467 -1.93 -9.54 -20.77
C TYR A 467 -1.69 -10.70 -19.79
N GLU A 468 -1.52 -10.40 -18.51
CA GLU A 468 -1.16 -11.35 -17.44
C GLU A 468 -1.93 -12.67 -17.52
N SER A 469 -1.27 -13.77 -17.14
CA SER A 469 -1.86 -15.12 -17.00
C SER A 469 -2.28 -15.83 -18.30
N LEU A 470 -1.97 -15.31 -19.49
CA LEU A 470 -2.25 -16.05 -20.72
C LEU A 470 -1.42 -17.34 -20.82
N THR A 471 -0.24 -17.36 -20.19
CA THR A 471 0.71 -18.48 -20.25
C THR A 471 0.83 -19.28 -18.95
N ARG A 472 0.64 -18.65 -17.78
CA ARG A 472 1.00 -19.23 -16.46
C ARG A 472 -0.20 -19.64 -15.60
N GLY A 473 -1.36 -19.06 -15.81
CA GLY A 473 -2.54 -19.22 -14.93
C GLY A 473 -2.36 -18.49 -13.58
N ASN A 474 -3.38 -18.55 -12.72
CA ASN A 474 -3.37 -17.88 -11.42
C ASN A 474 -2.60 -18.71 -10.38
N ASP A 475 -1.62 -18.12 -9.71
CA ASP A 475 -0.83 -18.81 -8.68
C ASP A 475 -1.66 -19.16 -7.42
N GLY A 476 -2.75 -18.44 -7.16
CA GLY A 476 -3.67 -18.68 -6.05
C GLY A 476 -4.68 -19.81 -6.22
N GLU A 477 -4.71 -20.51 -7.37
CA GLU A 477 -5.66 -21.60 -7.65
C GLU A 477 -5.06 -23.00 -7.50
N ASP A 478 -3.75 -23.10 -7.19
CA ASP A 478 -3.00 -24.36 -7.19
C ASP A 478 -2.14 -24.44 -5.93
N ALA A 479 -2.35 -25.46 -5.12
CA ALA A 479 -1.63 -25.65 -3.84
C ALA A 479 -0.10 -25.73 -4.01
N GLU A 480 0.40 -26.37 -5.08
CA GLU A 480 1.85 -26.44 -5.34
C GLU A 480 2.43 -25.06 -5.67
N LYS A 481 1.69 -24.25 -6.44
CA LYS A 481 2.10 -22.88 -6.76
C LYS A 481 2.08 -21.99 -5.52
N TRP A 482 1.07 -22.16 -4.66
CA TRP A 482 0.96 -21.44 -3.40
C TRP A 482 2.12 -21.78 -2.45
N MET A 483 2.45 -23.08 -2.30
CA MET A 483 3.59 -23.52 -1.50
C MET A 483 4.90 -22.94 -2.00
N ARG A 484 5.09 -22.91 -3.31
CA ARG A 484 6.27 -22.28 -3.91
C ARG A 484 6.30 -20.78 -3.61
N LEU A 485 5.17 -20.08 -3.73
CA LEU A 485 5.07 -18.64 -3.42
C LEU A 485 5.49 -18.35 -1.97
N LEU A 486 5.00 -19.15 -1.02
CA LEU A 486 5.38 -19.05 0.41
C LEU A 486 6.88 -19.33 0.63
N ALA A 487 7.42 -20.34 -0.04
CA ALA A 487 8.83 -20.67 0.05
C ALA A 487 9.73 -19.54 -0.50
N GLU A 488 9.37 -18.97 -1.65
CA GLU A 488 10.08 -17.84 -2.25
C GLU A 488 9.94 -16.56 -1.38
N LYS A 489 8.77 -16.30 -0.76
CA LYS A 489 8.58 -15.22 0.23
C LYS A 489 9.46 -15.42 1.48
N THR A 490 9.53 -16.64 1.99
CA THR A 490 10.40 -16.97 3.13
C THR A 490 11.86 -16.74 2.79
N GLN A 491 12.28 -17.12 1.60
CA GLN A 491 13.62 -16.89 1.10
C GLN A 491 13.93 -15.40 0.92
N LEU A 492 12.97 -14.61 0.41
CA LEU A 492 13.10 -13.16 0.29
C LEU A 492 13.48 -12.53 1.62
N TYR A 493 12.73 -12.80 2.68
CA TYR A 493 13.01 -12.22 4.00
C TYR A 493 14.20 -12.87 4.74
N ALA A 494 14.61 -14.08 4.36
CA ALA A 494 15.88 -14.64 4.83
C ALA A 494 17.09 -13.91 4.23
N ARG A 495 16.98 -13.40 2.99
CA ARG A 495 18.01 -12.59 2.33
C ARG A 495 17.98 -11.13 2.78
N HIS A 496 16.81 -10.58 3.05
CA HIS A 496 16.56 -9.18 3.40
C HIS A 496 15.80 -9.05 4.73
N PRO A 497 16.36 -9.50 5.87
CA PRO A 497 15.64 -9.58 7.14
C PRO A 497 15.18 -8.19 7.66
N GLN A 498 15.92 -7.12 7.34
CA GLN A 498 15.58 -5.74 7.71
C GLN A 498 14.37 -5.18 6.96
N MET A 499 13.97 -5.83 5.86
CA MET A 499 12.80 -5.43 5.08
C MET A 499 11.51 -6.08 5.55
N LYS A 500 11.57 -7.05 6.47
CA LYS A 500 10.36 -7.72 6.95
C LYS A 500 9.49 -6.71 7.73
N GLY A 501 8.27 -6.46 7.22
CA GLY A 501 7.31 -5.54 7.83
C GLY A 501 7.71 -4.06 7.76
N ARG A 502 8.65 -3.69 6.89
CA ARG A 502 9.11 -2.32 6.69
C ARG A 502 9.02 -1.91 5.22
N ASP A 503 8.41 -0.76 4.97
CA ASP A 503 8.43 -0.08 3.68
C ASP A 503 8.72 1.41 3.90
N PRO A 504 9.88 1.95 3.47
CA PRO A 504 10.22 3.36 3.67
C PRO A 504 9.33 4.31 2.84
N PHE A 505 8.65 3.81 1.80
CA PHE A 505 7.81 4.62 0.92
C PHE A 505 6.32 4.46 1.19
N TYR A 506 5.95 3.67 2.20
CA TYR A 506 4.58 3.43 2.58
C TYR A 506 4.41 3.45 4.10
N SER A 507 3.66 4.43 4.62
CA SER A 507 3.47 4.60 6.05
C SER A 507 2.77 3.40 6.68
N SER A 508 3.24 2.97 7.86
CA SER A 508 2.59 1.94 8.68
C SER A 508 1.19 2.35 9.17
N ASN A 509 0.89 3.65 9.15
CA ASN A 509 -0.42 4.21 9.46
C ASN A 509 -1.45 4.01 8.34
N LEU A 510 -1.04 3.50 7.19
CA LEU A 510 -1.92 3.17 6.06
C LEU A 510 -2.25 1.67 6.03
N VAL A 511 -3.41 1.36 5.42
CA VAL A 511 -3.90 -0.03 5.33
C VAL A 511 -2.93 -0.95 4.58
N THR A 512 -2.87 -2.20 5.02
CA THR A 512 -2.01 -3.23 4.45
C THR A 512 -2.61 -3.96 3.25
N ASN A 513 -3.85 -3.61 2.82
CA ASN A 513 -4.35 -4.09 1.55
C ASN A 513 -3.57 -3.43 0.39
N ALA A 514 -3.21 -4.05 -0.64
CA ALA A 514 -2.43 -3.46 -1.74
C ALA A 514 -3.19 -2.40 -2.56
N ARG A 515 -4.46 -2.11 -2.26
CA ARG A 515 -5.34 -1.36 -3.15
C ARG A 515 -5.44 0.12 -2.84
N GLU A 516 -5.62 0.48 -1.57
CA GLU A 516 -6.02 1.84 -1.19
C GLU A 516 -5.00 2.50 -0.26
N TYR A 517 -5.00 3.84 -0.25
CA TYR A 517 -4.26 4.66 0.70
C TYR A 517 -5.25 5.19 1.75
N ARG A 518 -5.57 4.36 2.74
CA ARG A 518 -6.48 4.73 3.85
C ARG A 518 -5.79 4.54 5.18
N CYS A 519 -6.30 5.21 6.21
CA CYS A 519 -5.83 5.04 7.57
C CYS A 519 -5.96 3.57 8.02
N ASN A 520 -4.90 3.01 8.59
CA ASN A 520 -4.85 1.66 9.11
C ASN A 520 -5.29 1.62 10.57
N TYR A 521 -6.50 1.15 10.83
CA TYR A 521 -7.03 0.92 12.16
C TYR A 521 -7.29 -0.55 12.47
N LEU A 522 -7.07 -1.44 11.51
CA LEU A 522 -7.28 -2.88 11.68
C LEU A 522 -6.25 -3.52 12.63
N TYR A 523 -5.03 -3.01 12.66
CA TYR A 523 -3.99 -3.53 13.56
C TYR A 523 -4.18 -3.12 15.02
N GLU A 524 -4.88 -2.04 15.24
CA GLU A 524 -5.04 -1.48 16.58
C GLU A 524 -6.44 -1.73 17.15
N TYR A 525 -7.32 -2.44 16.43
CA TYR A 525 -8.68 -2.68 16.90
C TYR A 525 -8.72 -3.45 18.23
N GLU A 526 -7.69 -4.22 18.58
CA GLU A 526 -7.54 -4.86 19.89
C GLU A 526 -7.45 -3.86 21.05
N LYS A 527 -7.10 -2.62 20.74
CA LYS A 527 -6.92 -1.52 21.68
C LYS A 527 -8.01 -0.45 21.59
N THR A 528 -8.97 -0.61 20.66
CA THR A 528 -10.07 0.36 20.48
C THR A 528 -11.31 0.01 21.28
N ASP A 529 -12.13 1.01 21.57
CA ASP A 529 -13.49 0.89 22.13
C ASP A 529 -14.53 0.45 21.09
N CYS A 530 -14.09 -0.02 19.91
CA CYS A 530 -14.96 -0.48 18.85
C CYS A 530 -15.68 -1.75 19.22
N PHE A 531 -16.98 -1.65 19.39
CA PHE A 531 -17.86 -2.80 19.53
C PHE A 531 -18.37 -3.28 18.17
N THR A 532 -18.41 -4.60 18.03
CA THR A 532 -19.00 -5.26 16.86
C THR A 532 -20.51 -4.98 16.84
N PRO A 533 -21.07 -4.48 15.72
CA PRO A 533 -22.51 -4.29 15.60
C PRO A 533 -23.25 -5.61 15.80
N VAL A 534 -24.25 -5.59 16.68
CA VAL A 534 -25.16 -6.71 16.98
C VAL A 534 -26.51 -6.45 16.32
N ARG A 535 -26.95 -7.36 15.45
CA ARG A 535 -28.26 -7.26 14.79
C ARG A 535 -29.15 -8.43 15.18
N LYS A 536 -30.31 -8.15 15.76
CA LYS A 536 -31.33 -9.17 16.03
C LYS A 536 -31.99 -9.60 14.72
N LEU A 537 -32.15 -10.91 14.53
CA LEU A 537 -32.81 -11.52 13.38
C LEU A 537 -34.09 -12.23 13.79
N ASP A 538 -35.10 -12.20 12.93
CA ASP A 538 -36.34 -12.99 13.11
C ASP A 538 -36.10 -14.46 12.74
N GLN A 539 -35.19 -14.72 11.79
CA GLN A 539 -34.83 -16.07 11.34
C GLN A 539 -33.40 -16.10 10.78
N LEU A 540 -32.75 -17.25 10.84
CA LEU A 540 -31.49 -17.50 10.20
C LEU A 540 -31.63 -17.46 8.66
N PRO A 541 -30.62 -16.95 7.93
CA PRO A 541 -30.55 -17.15 6.50
C PRO A 541 -30.48 -18.66 6.15
N VAL A 542 -30.84 -18.99 4.92
CA VAL A 542 -30.69 -20.38 4.44
C VAL A 542 -29.19 -20.71 4.39
N MET A 543 -28.78 -21.76 5.10
CA MET A 543 -27.40 -22.18 5.26
C MET A 543 -27.28 -23.69 5.13
N GLU A 544 -26.12 -24.17 4.68
CA GLU A 544 -25.78 -25.58 4.60
C GLU A 544 -24.66 -25.89 5.59
N GLU A 545 -24.86 -26.93 6.40
CA GLU A 545 -23.82 -27.43 7.30
C GLU A 545 -22.68 -28.05 6.50
N ASN A 546 -21.42 -27.69 6.85
CA ASN A 546 -20.27 -28.11 6.05
C ASN A 546 -19.09 -28.52 6.93
N GLU A 547 -18.76 -29.80 6.93
CA GLU A 547 -17.64 -30.38 7.70
C GLU A 547 -16.26 -29.94 7.22
N SER A 548 -16.15 -29.37 5.99
CA SER A 548 -14.90 -28.82 5.48
C SER A 548 -14.59 -27.43 6.05
N LEU A 549 -15.54 -26.79 6.75
CA LEU A 549 -15.31 -25.52 7.45
C LEU A 549 -14.55 -25.81 8.75
N VAL A 550 -13.25 -25.53 8.76
CA VAL A 550 -12.38 -25.69 9.92
C VAL A 550 -12.47 -24.45 10.79
N ILE A 551 -12.73 -24.61 12.08
CA ILE A 551 -12.89 -23.51 13.04
C ILE A 551 -12.07 -23.78 14.28
N SER A 552 -11.37 -22.78 14.78
CA SER A 552 -10.75 -22.78 16.09
C SER A 552 -11.11 -21.50 16.85
N MET A 553 -11.67 -21.68 18.04
CA MET A 553 -11.95 -20.57 18.95
C MET A 553 -10.80 -20.38 19.92
N GLU A 554 -10.37 -19.16 20.07
CA GLU A 554 -9.30 -18.77 21.01
C GLU A 554 -9.90 -18.18 22.28
N ASN A 555 -10.94 -17.38 22.12
CA ASN A 555 -11.68 -16.79 23.24
C ASN A 555 -13.18 -16.70 22.94
N ALA A 556 -14.02 -16.90 23.95
CA ALA A 556 -15.45 -16.62 23.91
C ALA A 556 -15.95 -16.40 25.36
N GLY A 557 -15.78 -15.18 25.87
CA GLY A 557 -16.14 -14.86 27.24
C GLY A 557 -16.08 -13.38 27.59
N LEU A 558 -16.33 -13.10 28.86
CA LEU A 558 -16.25 -11.76 29.43
C LEU A 558 -14.77 -11.39 29.66
N GLU A 559 -14.33 -10.32 29.05
CA GLU A 559 -13.00 -9.76 29.24
C GLU A 559 -13.04 -8.27 29.58
N LYS A 560 -12.01 -7.81 30.25
CA LYS A 560 -11.78 -6.41 30.48
C LYS A 560 -11.18 -5.80 29.22
N ILE A 561 -11.98 -5.06 28.49
CA ILE A 561 -11.53 -4.35 27.31
C ILE A 561 -10.68 -3.17 27.77
N ILE A 562 -9.41 -3.17 27.38
CA ILE A 562 -8.45 -2.10 27.72
C ILE A 562 -8.80 -0.88 26.87
N SER A 563 -9.64 -0.02 27.40
CA SER A 563 -9.95 1.30 26.86
C SER A 563 -9.53 2.38 27.85
N GLN A 564 -9.64 3.65 27.45
CA GLN A 564 -9.40 4.80 28.36
C GLN A 564 -10.26 4.74 29.63
N GLU A 565 -11.44 4.09 29.59
CA GLU A 565 -12.38 3.98 30.71
C GLU A 565 -12.47 2.59 31.34
N GLN A 566 -11.63 1.64 30.96
CA GLN A 566 -11.63 0.26 31.51
C GLN A 566 -13.02 -0.42 31.51
N LYS A 567 -13.70 -0.41 30.38
CA LYS A 567 -15.01 -1.06 30.23
C LYS A 567 -14.90 -2.57 30.14
N TRP A 568 -15.94 -3.26 30.66
CA TRP A 568 -16.09 -4.68 30.46
C TRP A 568 -16.85 -4.96 29.16
N GLY A 569 -16.47 -6.03 28.48
CA GLY A 569 -17.13 -6.50 27.27
C GLY A 569 -16.91 -7.97 27.06
N TYR A 570 -17.69 -8.55 26.16
CA TYR A 570 -17.51 -9.94 25.73
C TYR A 570 -16.61 -9.95 24.49
N LEU A 571 -15.58 -10.78 24.54
CA LEU A 571 -14.68 -11.04 23.43
C LEU A 571 -14.96 -12.43 22.84
N ILE A 572 -15.17 -12.48 21.53
CA ILE A 572 -15.24 -13.72 20.76
C ILE A 572 -14.20 -13.61 19.67
N GLU A 573 -13.18 -14.46 19.74
CA GLU A 573 -12.10 -14.47 18.75
C GLU A 573 -11.68 -15.88 18.36
N GLY A 574 -11.15 -16.00 17.16
CA GLY A 574 -10.69 -17.24 16.60
C GLY A 574 -10.34 -17.13 15.12
N TRP A 575 -10.27 -18.25 14.48
CA TRP A 575 -10.06 -18.32 13.03
C TRP A 575 -10.89 -19.45 12.41
N CYS A 576 -11.24 -19.27 11.14
CA CYS A 576 -11.90 -20.30 10.34
C CYS A 576 -11.50 -20.21 8.88
N TYR A 577 -11.39 -21.35 8.24
CA TYR A 577 -11.17 -21.45 6.79
C TYR A 577 -11.92 -22.64 6.21
N LEU A 578 -12.21 -22.60 4.93
CA LEU A 578 -12.84 -23.71 4.21
C LEU A 578 -11.75 -24.52 3.50
N ARG A 579 -11.63 -25.79 3.86
CA ARG A 579 -10.59 -26.69 3.35
C ARG A 579 -10.69 -26.89 1.84
N GLY A 580 -9.53 -26.77 1.15
CA GLY A 580 -9.43 -26.96 -0.29
C GLY A 580 -10.05 -25.84 -1.13
N MET A 581 -10.37 -24.68 -0.51
CA MET A 581 -10.98 -23.55 -1.18
C MET A 581 -10.14 -22.29 -1.03
N ASP A 582 -10.34 -21.32 -1.94
CA ASP A 582 -9.74 -19.98 -1.80
C ASP A 582 -10.48 -19.18 -0.72
N ASN A 583 -9.84 -18.97 0.44
CA ASN A 583 -10.45 -18.37 1.62
C ASN A 583 -10.66 -16.84 1.49
N ALA A 584 -10.01 -16.17 0.55
CA ALA A 584 -10.32 -14.76 0.20
C ALA A 584 -11.74 -14.59 -0.35
N ARG A 585 -12.34 -15.65 -0.86
CA ARG A 585 -13.69 -15.69 -1.43
C ARG A 585 -14.80 -15.62 -0.38
N TYR A 586 -14.51 -15.98 0.87
CA TYR A 586 -15.53 -16.19 1.89
C TYR A 586 -15.57 -15.08 2.93
N GLN A 587 -16.75 -14.48 3.10
CA GLN A 587 -17.04 -13.52 4.17
C GLN A 587 -17.48 -14.27 5.42
N LYS A 588 -16.88 -13.94 6.56
CA LYS A 588 -17.24 -14.53 7.85
C LYS A 588 -18.45 -13.86 8.46
N LYS A 589 -19.30 -14.64 9.08
CA LYS A 589 -20.46 -14.23 9.87
C LYS A 589 -20.54 -15.06 11.13
N LEU A 590 -20.90 -14.45 12.23
CA LEU A 590 -21.20 -15.14 13.49
C LEU A 590 -22.66 -14.96 13.86
N TYR A 591 -23.25 -16.00 14.35
CA TYR A 591 -24.62 -15.97 14.89
C TYR A 591 -24.61 -16.51 16.33
N LEU A 592 -25.24 -15.78 17.22
CA LEU A 592 -25.52 -16.20 18.59
C LEU A 592 -26.99 -16.61 18.67
N ILE A 593 -27.22 -17.87 18.97
CA ILE A 593 -28.57 -18.48 19.06
C ILE A 593 -28.82 -18.80 20.51
N LYS A 594 -29.74 -18.05 21.14
CA LYS A 594 -30.07 -18.22 22.56
C LYS A 594 -30.73 -19.58 22.82
N GLU A 595 -30.20 -20.32 23.79
CA GLU A 595 -30.76 -21.60 24.20
C GLU A 595 -32.02 -21.39 25.06
N GLU A 596 -33.03 -22.20 24.81
CA GLU A 596 -34.23 -22.22 25.62
C GLU A 596 -33.90 -22.81 27.00
N GLN A 597 -34.22 -22.08 28.09
CA GLN A 597 -34.22 -22.69 29.41
C GLN A 597 -35.46 -23.56 29.53
N GLU A 598 -35.31 -24.89 29.67
CA GLU A 598 -36.39 -25.76 30.10
C GLU A 598 -36.89 -25.31 31.50
N GLN A 599 -37.97 -24.56 31.55
CA GLN A 599 -38.69 -24.37 32.82
C GLN A 599 -39.34 -25.69 33.20
N ILE A 600 -38.69 -26.43 34.10
CA ILE A 600 -39.31 -27.58 34.76
C ILE A 600 -40.42 -27.04 35.70
N ASN A 601 -41.56 -26.72 35.12
CA ASN A 601 -42.78 -26.51 35.94
C ASN A 601 -43.42 -27.89 36.22
N LYS A 602 -43.12 -28.41 37.40
CA LYS A 602 -43.91 -29.48 38.02
C LYS A 602 -45.26 -28.92 38.47
N THR A 603 -46.25 -28.92 37.59
CA THR A 603 -47.66 -28.93 38.00
C THR A 603 -48.46 -29.68 36.93
N GLN A 604 -49.20 -30.64 37.42
CA GLN A 604 -50.07 -31.53 36.65
C GLN A 604 -51.25 -30.78 36.03
N ASN A 605 -51.64 -31.27 34.84
CA ASN A 605 -52.91 -31.00 34.12
C ASN A 605 -52.98 -29.64 33.42
N GLU A 606 -52.82 -29.66 32.11
CA GLU A 606 -53.82 -29.26 31.11
C GLU A 606 -53.19 -29.16 29.73
N THR A 607 -53.85 -29.78 28.76
CA THR A 607 -53.56 -29.69 27.35
C THR A 607 -53.69 -28.23 26.86
N GLN A 608 -52.60 -27.53 26.66
CA GLN A 608 -52.57 -26.31 25.89
C GLN A 608 -51.43 -26.34 24.86
N ASN A 609 -51.74 -26.02 23.65
CA ASN A 609 -50.78 -25.79 22.54
C ASN A 609 -49.80 -24.71 22.98
N GLU A 610 -48.59 -25.11 23.40
CA GLU A 610 -47.50 -24.19 23.66
C GLU A 610 -46.96 -23.65 22.32
N ALA A 611 -47.23 -22.37 22.08
CA ALA A 611 -46.54 -21.64 21.02
C ALA A 611 -45.06 -21.59 21.38
N LYS A 612 -44.20 -22.29 20.65
CA LYS A 612 -42.73 -22.17 20.79
C LYS A 612 -42.36 -20.70 20.65
N ILE A 613 -41.76 -20.14 21.72
CA ILE A 613 -41.13 -18.82 21.60
C ILE A 613 -40.02 -18.92 20.55
N PRO A 614 -39.99 -18.06 19.53
CA PRO A 614 -38.97 -18.15 18.52
C PRO A 614 -37.60 -17.91 19.15
N ASN A 615 -36.63 -18.75 18.82
CA ASN A 615 -35.23 -18.60 19.29
C ASN A 615 -34.74 -17.17 19.04
N GLN A 616 -34.17 -16.53 20.05
CA GLN A 616 -33.55 -15.23 19.87
C GLN A 616 -32.23 -15.40 19.13
N ILE A 617 -32.11 -14.80 17.94
CA ILE A 617 -30.98 -14.91 17.05
C ILE A 617 -30.34 -13.54 16.88
N TYR A 618 -29.02 -13.51 17.04
CA TYR A 618 -28.22 -12.30 16.86
C TYR A 618 -27.11 -12.53 15.85
N GLU A 619 -27.03 -11.69 14.85
CA GLU A 619 -25.96 -11.67 13.86
C GLU A 619 -24.88 -10.69 14.31
N LEU A 620 -23.63 -11.15 14.25
CA LEU A 620 -22.42 -10.37 14.44
C LEU A 620 -21.65 -10.28 13.12
N GLN A 621 -21.17 -9.09 12.79
CA GLN A 621 -20.23 -8.90 11.71
C GLN A 621 -18.82 -8.88 12.30
N PRO A 622 -18.05 -9.99 12.26
CA PRO A 622 -16.74 -10.03 12.86
C PRO A 622 -15.77 -9.12 12.11
N LEU A 623 -14.82 -8.54 12.84
CA LEU A 623 -13.68 -7.86 12.28
C LEU A 623 -12.66 -8.90 11.81
N PRO A 624 -12.03 -8.72 10.65
CA PRO A 624 -11.00 -9.62 10.17
C PRO A 624 -9.71 -9.46 10.99
N ARG A 625 -9.00 -10.55 11.17
CA ARG A 625 -7.67 -10.59 11.79
C ARG A 625 -6.72 -11.38 10.90
N VAL A 626 -5.54 -10.82 10.63
CA VAL A 626 -4.50 -11.52 9.88
C VAL A 626 -3.87 -12.60 10.75
N ARG A 627 -3.74 -13.81 10.22
CA ARG A 627 -3.27 -15.02 10.92
C ARG A 627 -2.20 -15.73 10.10
N GLU A 628 -0.98 -15.16 10.11
CA GLU A 628 0.17 -15.79 9.47
C GLU A 628 0.51 -17.17 10.07
N ASP A 629 0.26 -17.36 11.36
CA ASP A 629 0.45 -18.62 12.05
C ASP A 629 -0.45 -19.73 11.51
N VAL A 630 -1.69 -19.42 11.12
CA VAL A 630 -2.60 -20.38 10.48
C VAL A 630 -2.07 -20.76 9.10
N THR A 631 -1.57 -19.81 8.32
CA THR A 631 -0.94 -20.08 7.01
C THR A 631 0.32 -20.93 7.16
N GLN A 632 1.13 -20.68 8.19
CA GLN A 632 2.32 -21.51 8.47
C GLN A 632 1.94 -22.94 8.90
N THR A 633 0.81 -23.10 9.59
CA THR A 633 0.34 -24.39 10.06
C THR A 633 -0.33 -25.22 8.95
N PHE A 634 -1.04 -24.55 8.03
CA PHE A 634 -1.78 -25.17 6.93
C PHE A 634 -1.35 -24.57 5.58
N PRO A 635 -0.10 -24.75 5.19
CA PRO A 635 0.47 -24.08 4.03
C PRO A 635 -0.11 -24.57 2.69
N GLU A 636 -0.80 -25.71 2.68
CA GLU A 636 -1.51 -26.26 1.52
C GLU A 636 -2.87 -25.59 1.25
N GLU A 637 -3.37 -24.80 2.21
CA GLU A 637 -4.66 -24.14 2.09
C GLU A 637 -4.49 -22.68 1.63
N LEU A 638 -5.33 -22.24 0.69
CA LEU A 638 -5.19 -20.92 0.06
C LEU A 638 -5.76 -19.80 0.93
N HIS A 639 -5.01 -18.68 1.07
CA HIS A 639 -5.40 -17.44 1.75
C HIS A 639 -5.91 -17.65 3.19
N THR A 640 -5.26 -18.56 3.94
CA THR A 640 -5.57 -18.79 5.35
C THR A 640 -5.06 -17.69 6.27
N GLU A 641 -4.20 -16.78 5.78
CA GLU A 641 -3.84 -15.55 6.49
C GLU A 641 -5.06 -14.64 6.73
N LEU A 642 -6.11 -14.77 5.93
CA LEU A 642 -7.38 -14.07 6.11
C LEU A 642 -8.37 -14.81 7.00
N SER A 643 -7.96 -15.91 7.65
CA SER A 643 -8.86 -16.78 8.43
C SER A 643 -9.33 -16.19 9.75
N GLY A 644 -8.59 -15.26 10.35
CA GLY A 644 -8.87 -14.71 11.67
C GLY A 644 -10.12 -13.85 11.73
N PHE A 645 -10.75 -13.84 12.91
CA PHE A 645 -11.89 -12.99 13.21
C PHE A 645 -11.95 -12.62 14.69
N VAL A 646 -12.54 -11.48 14.98
CA VAL A 646 -12.81 -11.03 16.33
C VAL A 646 -14.14 -10.25 16.40
N CYS A 647 -14.88 -10.47 17.48
CA CYS A 647 -16.05 -9.69 17.84
C CYS A 647 -15.90 -9.19 19.27
N ARG A 648 -16.26 -7.94 19.51
CA ARG A 648 -16.35 -7.34 20.84
C ARG A 648 -17.77 -6.85 21.07
N ILE A 649 -18.37 -7.24 22.16
CA ILE A 649 -19.75 -6.92 22.49
C ILE A 649 -19.76 -6.19 23.82
N ALA A 650 -20.38 -5.01 23.90
CA ALA A 650 -20.47 -4.26 25.15
C ALA A 650 -21.24 -5.04 26.22
N ALA A 651 -20.70 -5.09 27.45
CA ALA A 651 -21.33 -5.75 28.57
C ALA A 651 -22.36 -4.84 29.28
N ASP A 652 -22.13 -3.52 29.33
CA ASP A 652 -22.95 -2.56 30.07
C ASP A 652 -23.72 -1.59 29.18
N ALA A 653 -24.96 -1.30 29.59
CA ALA A 653 -25.90 -0.36 28.96
C ALA A 653 -25.93 0.99 29.66
N GLU A 654 -24.87 1.47 30.30
CA GLU A 654 -24.92 2.77 30.94
C GLU A 654 -24.61 3.92 29.96
N ASN A 655 -25.72 4.66 29.67
CA ASN A 655 -25.76 6.04 29.20
C ASN A 655 -24.86 6.42 28.04
N THR A 656 -25.28 6.14 26.83
CA THR A 656 -24.97 7.03 25.70
C THR A 656 -26.24 7.75 25.29
N ASP A 657 -26.22 9.06 25.52
CA ASP A 657 -27.26 10.02 25.13
C ASP A 657 -27.45 9.98 23.60
N ASP A 658 -28.72 9.87 23.25
CA ASP A 658 -29.36 10.21 21.96
C ASP A 658 -28.49 10.40 20.69
N THR A 659 -27.97 9.30 20.08
CA THR A 659 -27.89 9.20 18.64
C THR A 659 -28.29 7.81 18.17
N LYS A 660 -29.20 7.74 17.21
CA LYS A 660 -30.02 6.61 16.76
C LYS A 660 -29.31 5.41 16.11
N GLU A 661 -28.15 4.96 16.59
CA GLU A 661 -27.46 3.74 16.16
C GLU A 661 -26.82 2.96 17.33
N SER A 662 -27.38 3.05 18.52
CA SER A 662 -26.93 2.29 19.71
C SER A 662 -27.12 0.78 19.49
N GLY A 663 -26.06 0.01 19.63
CA GLY A 663 -26.02 -1.44 19.45
C GLY A 663 -27.04 -2.16 20.34
N ILE A 664 -27.62 -3.25 19.82
CA ILE A 664 -28.56 -4.10 20.53
C ILE A 664 -27.81 -4.85 21.63
N HIS A 665 -28.30 -4.78 22.87
CA HIS A 665 -27.83 -5.58 23.99
C HIS A 665 -28.18 -7.06 23.81
N LEU A 666 -27.25 -7.92 24.19
CA LEU A 666 -27.51 -9.34 24.31
C LEU A 666 -28.15 -9.65 25.65
N PRO A 667 -29.36 -10.21 25.68
CA PRO A 667 -29.98 -10.62 26.92
C PRO A 667 -29.18 -11.72 27.64
N ALA A 668 -29.12 -11.66 28.97
CA ALA A 668 -28.49 -12.69 29.77
C ALA A 668 -28.99 -14.10 29.40
N GLY A 669 -28.06 -15.05 29.32
CA GLY A 669 -28.36 -16.44 28.96
C GLY A 669 -27.24 -17.15 28.27
N THR A 670 -27.46 -18.41 27.89
CA THR A 670 -26.51 -19.26 27.18
C THR A 670 -26.83 -19.25 25.68
N TYR A 671 -25.81 -19.15 24.87
CA TYR A 671 -25.92 -19.07 23.43
C TYR A 671 -25.08 -20.15 22.76
N THR A 672 -25.61 -20.73 21.70
CA THR A 672 -24.83 -21.49 20.74
C THR A 672 -24.17 -20.52 19.78
N ILE A 673 -22.86 -20.67 19.56
CA ILE A 673 -22.11 -19.91 18.56
C ILE A 673 -22.18 -20.68 17.25
N ARG A 674 -22.71 -20.06 16.22
CA ARG A 674 -22.66 -20.54 14.84
C ARG A 674 -21.68 -19.68 14.04
N VAL A 675 -20.66 -20.31 13.50
CA VAL A 675 -19.74 -19.66 12.57
C VAL A 675 -20.17 -20.02 11.15
N ALA A 676 -20.37 -19.01 10.33
CA ALA A 676 -20.75 -19.19 8.93
C ALA A 676 -19.81 -18.41 8.00
N VAL A 677 -19.62 -18.96 6.82
CA VAL A 677 -18.90 -18.30 5.73
C VAL A 677 -19.84 -18.13 4.55
N LYS A 678 -19.88 -16.93 3.99
CA LYS A 678 -20.69 -16.59 2.82
C LYS A 678 -19.81 -16.52 1.60
N ASP A 679 -20.09 -17.35 0.60
CA ASP A 679 -19.43 -17.26 -0.69
C ASP A 679 -19.81 -15.96 -1.40
N SER A 680 -18.83 -15.13 -1.67
CA SER A 680 -19.02 -13.85 -2.37
C SER A 680 -19.50 -14.00 -3.82
N CYS A 681 -19.23 -15.14 -4.45
CA CYS A 681 -19.63 -15.44 -5.84
C CYS A 681 -21.02 -16.07 -5.94
N SER A 682 -21.29 -17.14 -5.17
CA SER A 682 -22.56 -17.90 -5.22
C SER A 682 -23.60 -17.36 -4.26
N ARG A 683 -23.23 -16.54 -3.29
CA ARG A 683 -24.03 -16.09 -2.15
C ARG A 683 -24.52 -17.22 -1.23
N GLN A 684 -24.00 -18.42 -1.38
CA GLN A 684 -24.29 -19.56 -0.52
C GLN A 684 -23.66 -19.36 0.86
N PHE A 685 -24.37 -19.78 1.90
CA PHE A 685 -23.84 -19.81 3.26
C PHE A 685 -23.48 -21.25 3.66
N LEU A 686 -22.27 -21.44 4.15
CA LEU A 686 -21.82 -22.69 4.76
C LEU A 686 -21.58 -22.41 6.23
N TYR A 687 -21.94 -23.33 7.14
CA TYR A 687 -21.79 -23.10 8.57
C TYR A 687 -21.40 -24.35 9.35
N GLN A 688 -20.91 -24.11 10.57
CA GLN A 688 -20.83 -25.09 11.65
C GLN A 688 -21.25 -24.45 12.99
N ASP A 689 -21.88 -25.28 13.83
CA ASP A 689 -22.17 -24.95 15.21
C ASP A 689 -21.02 -25.39 16.11
N LEU A 690 -20.62 -24.50 17.02
CA LEU A 690 -19.58 -24.82 17.99
C LEU A 690 -20.14 -25.56 19.19
N THR A 691 -19.37 -26.50 19.70
CA THR A 691 -19.68 -27.20 20.96
C THR A 691 -19.51 -26.29 22.18
N GLN A 692 -18.60 -25.30 22.08
CA GLN A 692 -18.39 -24.28 23.11
C GLN A 692 -19.59 -23.33 23.16
N LYS A 693 -20.09 -23.10 24.36
CA LYS A 693 -21.21 -22.19 24.60
C LYS A 693 -20.69 -20.81 24.99
N PHE A 694 -21.44 -19.79 24.61
CA PHE A 694 -21.21 -18.41 24.98
C PHE A 694 -22.22 -17.98 26.03
N VAL A 695 -21.74 -17.50 27.16
CA VAL A 695 -22.60 -17.12 28.29
C VAL A 695 -22.55 -15.61 28.47
N VAL A 696 -23.74 -14.99 28.47
CA VAL A 696 -23.96 -13.58 28.82
C VAL A 696 -24.56 -13.54 30.23
N GLU A 697 -23.84 -12.90 31.16
CA GLU A 697 -24.24 -12.77 32.57
C GLU A 697 -25.27 -11.66 32.82
#